data_3d7316fe353a95015481bcd81826d3de
#
_entry.id   3d7316fe353a95015481bcd81826d3de
#
_cell.length_a   1.000
_cell.length_b   1.000
_cell.length_c   1.000
_cell.angle_alpha   90.00
_cell.angle_beta   90.00
_cell.angle_gamma   90.00
#
_symmetry.space_group_name_H-M   'P 1'
#
loop_
_entity.id
_entity.type
_entity.pdbx_description
1 polymer ?
#
loop_
_entity_poly.entity_id
_entity_poly.type
_entity_poly.pdbx_seq_one_letter_code
_entity_poly.pdbx_strand_id
1 'polypeptide(L)'
;MRTLQTVFALLLIFAFLAACAAPSTPSMPSETEPPATAVASPAADVLYLNLMWHQHQPLYYKDEQGIYTRPWVRVHATKDYYDMAATVAQYPSVHVTFNLTPVLIRQLDDFVNGAKDRYWVLSEKPAAELTMEEKEFILRRFFDANWDKVIRRFPGYRALLDKRGGTDDEAIARALTTFTEQDFRDLQIWFNLAWIDPDELAKEPLKSLVAKDHGFSEEDKKVLFDEVRRIIAQVIAIHKELQDRGQIEITTTPYAHPILPLIYDTNLALVGNPDAEMPQRFSYPNDAIAHLKRSVEIYEQHFGRKPRGLWPAEGAVAQEIVPLVARAGYQWMATGEPVLAQSLGLGSFTRDNRETIQEADALYRPYYVVDPKSGAKVAVFFRDWTLSDKVGFTYSGMPGDKAAQDLINRLENIRARLKEEGAQGPHIVSIILDGENAWEYYDNDGKLFLNTLYRLLSESQTIKTVTPSEYLAMFPEQRTLEKLFPGAWFSPNYDTWIGEPEEKQAWNYLAQTRYDLSKYDISKTRQASPEAIAQALDYMYLAEGSDWFWWYGSDQDSGQDEYFDQGFRALLAKVYESLGEPVPAYVNVPIIPKKPAKAEQEVKGLSTPNIDGIDEPGEWANAALFTSGAQAAGLNLAYAFDASALYVRLNYSQSLPPAARIGIYVASPRGEQVLAVSRDPQNPLLLGLAATHLFEWDGQQLLAYRPGKDGWREDKPLGKAAQGSQTFEAAIPWEALGELEAGDDLRMVVTLEPAGNILPLQGPAQIVLPDLGTSTVILEVNDPENDDHGPGSYTYPTDSVFKPQVFDLKTFSVAYDDKNLIFKFTFYGPIPNPWGSPNNLALQTLDVYIDKDPGTGSGARLLLPGRNAALSSGNGWDYAVWAEGWTPQVLAPDPQSGAPKQVTGVSFKIIVDPAARTVTLRVPRQAFGEGDPAQWGYLAVVLSQEGFPSTGVWRVRDVNPSAGQWRFGGGPADTNHTRIIDLAWDGTPSQEELLSKYPSTTADIASLGPDDFAQLPLLRVK
;
A
#
# COMPACT_ATOMS: atom_id res chain seq x y z
N MET A 1 48.83 -59.89 18.20
CA MET A 1 48.94 -58.70 17.34
C MET A 1 47.90 -57.56 17.71
N ARG A 2 47.13 -57.70 18.78
CA ARG A 2 46.23 -56.60 19.23
C ARG A 2 46.76 -55.73 20.42
N THR A 3 47.88 -56.18 21.02
CA THR A 3 48.49 -55.49 22.17
C THR A 3 49.61 -54.50 21.80
N LEU A 4 50.07 -54.51 20.56
CA LEU A 4 51.17 -53.62 20.09
C LEU A 4 50.63 -52.32 19.47
N GLN A 5 49.34 -52.25 19.08
CA GLN A 5 48.71 -51.03 18.52
C GLN A 5 48.25 -50.04 19.59
N THR A 6 47.97 -50.53 20.80
CA THR A 6 47.51 -49.63 21.92
C THR A 6 48.69 -48.92 22.60
N VAL A 7 49.92 -49.47 22.55
CA VAL A 7 51.10 -48.84 23.13
C VAL A 7 51.67 -47.76 22.22
N PHE A 8 51.47 -47.87 20.86
CA PHE A 8 51.95 -46.87 19.91
C PHE A 8 50.99 -45.62 19.89
N ALA A 9 49.69 -45.79 20.19
CA ALA A 9 48.73 -44.69 20.27
C ALA A 9 48.92 -43.85 21.56
N LEU A 10 49.32 -44.43 22.66
CA LEU A 10 49.61 -43.71 23.90
C LEU A 10 50.96 -43.01 23.91
N LEU A 11 51.94 -43.41 23.13
CA LEU A 11 53.26 -42.77 22.99
C LEU A 11 53.16 -41.56 22.02
N LEU A 12 52.21 -41.51 21.08
CA LEU A 12 51.97 -40.36 20.21
C LEU A 12 51.19 -39.23 20.92
N ILE A 13 50.38 -39.56 21.92
CA ILE A 13 49.67 -38.56 22.73
C ILE A 13 50.61 -37.86 23.74
N PHE A 14 51.65 -38.57 24.25
CA PHE A 14 52.63 -37.92 25.14
C PHE A 14 53.72 -37.12 24.41
N ALA A 15 53.95 -37.39 23.12
CA ALA A 15 54.87 -36.60 22.29
C ALA A 15 54.30 -35.29 21.81
N PHE A 16 52.94 -35.11 21.78
CA PHE A 16 52.29 -33.88 21.39
C PHE A 16 52.12 -32.92 22.58
N LEU A 17 52.27 -33.35 23.82
CA LEU A 17 52.19 -32.53 25.02
C LEU A 17 53.52 -31.88 25.47
N ALA A 18 54.65 -32.22 24.83
CA ALA A 18 55.95 -31.70 25.19
C ALA A 18 56.55 -30.71 24.17
N ALA A 19 55.86 -30.32 23.15
CA ALA A 19 56.34 -29.43 22.06
C ALA A 19 55.68 -28.07 21.99
N CYS A 20 55.00 -27.58 23.02
CA CYS A 20 54.40 -26.22 23.07
C CYS A 20 54.93 -25.42 24.28
N ALA A 21 56.24 -25.20 24.28
CA ALA A 21 56.86 -24.11 25.04
C ALA A 21 57.56 -23.19 24.03
N ALA A 22 56.83 -22.31 23.38
CA ALA A 22 57.37 -21.19 22.62
C ALA A 22 57.45 -19.93 23.51
N PRO A 23 58.43 -19.03 23.27
CA PRO A 23 58.73 -17.96 24.19
C PRO A 23 57.62 -16.92 24.24
N SER A 24 57.33 -16.42 25.41
CA SER A 24 56.41 -15.34 25.76
C SER A 24 56.72 -14.07 24.96
N THR A 25 55.87 -13.74 23.99
CA THR A 25 55.75 -12.35 23.48
C THR A 25 55.17 -11.47 24.60
N PRO A 26 55.63 -10.21 24.74
CA PRO A 26 55.07 -9.32 25.76
C PRO A 26 53.59 -9.08 25.47
N SER A 27 52.77 -9.30 26.51
CA SER A 27 51.36 -8.93 26.52
C SER A 27 51.25 -7.45 26.27
N MET A 28 50.49 -7.07 25.22
CA MET A 28 49.93 -5.75 25.10
C MET A 28 49.02 -5.49 26.34
N PRO A 29 49.01 -4.26 26.87
CA PRO A 29 48.13 -3.95 27.98
C PRO A 29 46.69 -4.22 27.53
N SER A 30 45.96 -5.00 28.34
CA SER A 30 44.52 -5.09 28.29
C SER A 30 43.99 -3.65 28.34
N GLU A 31 43.26 -3.25 27.30
CA GLU A 31 42.41 -2.07 27.40
C GLU A 31 41.50 -2.29 28.60
N THR A 32 41.78 -1.56 29.65
CA THR A 32 40.87 -1.42 30.78
C THR A 32 39.60 -0.75 30.26
N GLU A 33 38.48 -1.48 30.27
CA GLU A 33 37.16 -0.84 30.19
C GLU A 33 37.20 0.40 31.10
N PRO A 34 36.69 1.55 30.63
CA PRO A 34 36.56 2.71 31.49
C PRO A 34 35.77 2.29 32.74
N PRO A 35 36.18 2.72 33.95
CA PRO A 35 35.52 2.30 35.16
C PRO A 35 34.04 2.63 35.04
N ALA A 36 33.20 1.61 35.23
CA ALA A 36 31.76 1.80 35.34
C ALA A 36 31.51 2.90 36.38
N THR A 37 31.05 4.04 35.91
CA THR A 37 30.61 5.12 36.82
C THR A 37 29.63 4.48 37.81
N ALA A 38 29.91 4.60 39.09
CA ALA A 38 29.06 4.07 40.15
C ALA A 38 27.61 4.55 39.90
N VAL A 39 26.75 3.64 39.50
CA VAL A 39 25.33 3.91 39.29
C VAL A 39 24.77 4.28 40.65
N ALA A 40 24.41 5.55 40.82
CA ALA A 40 23.66 5.98 42.00
C ALA A 40 22.41 5.12 42.12
N SER A 41 22.07 4.66 43.33
CA SER A 41 20.81 3.95 43.58
C SER A 41 19.66 4.72 42.94
N PRO A 42 18.80 4.09 42.11
CA PRO A 42 17.74 4.79 41.39
C PRO A 42 16.86 5.53 42.41
N ALA A 43 16.56 6.80 42.14
CA ALA A 43 15.54 7.53 42.89
C ALA A 43 14.21 6.78 42.74
N ALA A 44 13.52 6.53 43.84
CA ALA A 44 12.32 5.67 43.89
C ALA A 44 11.11 6.19 43.08
N ASP A 45 11.23 7.27 42.30
CA ASP A 45 10.13 7.95 41.61
C ASP A 45 10.55 8.47 40.21
N VAL A 46 11.48 7.79 39.53
CA VAL A 46 11.91 8.13 38.15
C VAL A 46 11.24 7.22 37.12
N LEU A 47 10.60 7.82 36.09
CA LEU A 47 10.15 7.13 34.89
C LEU A 47 11.24 7.19 33.83
N TYR A 48 11.62 6.04 33.29
CA TYR A 48 12.56 5.97 32.18
C TYR A 48 11.83 6.08 30.85
N LEU A 49 12.49 6.62 29.83
CA LEU A 49 11.93 6.81 28.48
C LEU A 49 12.94 6.33 27.43
N ASN A 50 12.53 5.38 26.62
CA ASN A 50 13.20 5.01 25.39
C ASN A 50 12.49 5.71 24.22
N LEU A 51 13.20 6.61 23.55
CA LEU A 51 12.80 7.19 22.26
C LEU A 51 13.57 6.45 21.18
N MET A 52 12.86 5.78 20.28
CA MET A 52 13.48 5.03 19.17
C MET A 52 12.94 5.51 17.84
N TRP A 53 13.87 5.95 16.98
CA TRP A 53 13.62 6.42 15.63
C TRP A 53 14.02 5.33 14.64
N HIS A 54 13.04 4.71 13.98
CA HIS A 54 13.27 3.72 12.95
C HIS A 54 13.50 4.42 11.62
N GLN A 55 14.71 4.30 11.06
CA GLN A 55 15.09 4.90 9.78
C GLN A 55 15.21 3.82 8.73
N HIS A 56 14.31 3.85 7.77
CA HIS A 56 14.17 2.84 6.74
C HIS A 56 13.70 3.43 5.41
N GLN A 57 14.23 2.93 4.33
CA GLN A 57 13.67 3.07 3.00
C GLN A 57 13.73 1.72 2.29
N PRO A 58 12.69 1.35 1.53
CA PRO A 58 12.71 0.15 0.70
C PRO A 58 13.93 0.10 -0.20
N LEU A 59 14.28 -1.09 -0.68
CA LEU A 59 15.24 -1.19 -1.76
C LEU A 59 14.62 -0.61 -3.04
N TYR A 60 15.13 0.51 -3.52
CA TYR A 60 14.79 1.04 -4.83
C TYR A 60 15.66 0.36 -5.87
N TYR A 61 15.05 -0.20 -6.91
CA TYR A 61 15.83 -0.86 -7.96
C TYR A 61 16.46 0.16 -8.90
N LYS A 62 17.58 -0.26 -9.51
CA LYS A 62 18.29 0.52 -10.52
C LYS A 62 17.82 0.10 -11.91
N ASP A 63 17.74 1.07 -12.82
CA ASP A 63 17.50 0.82 -14.23
C ASP A 63 18.72 0.14 -14.91
N GLU A 64 18.63 -0.10 -16.20
CA GLU A 64 19.70 -0.72 -17.01
C GLU A 64 21.00 0.11 -17.03
N GLN A 65 20.91 1.42 -16.76
CA GLN A 65 22.05 2.32 -16.66
C GLN A 65 22.65 2.37 -15.25
N GLY A 66 22.11 1.64 -14.31
CA GLY A 66 22.54 1.61 -12.91
C GLY A 66 22.07 2.82 -12.09
N ILE A 67 21.04 3.54 -12.53
CA ILE A 67 20.47 4.72 -11.90
C ILE A 67 19.27 4.28 -11.04
N TYR A 68 19.22 4.73 -9.79
CA TYR A 68 18.05 4.49 -8.92
C TYR A 68 16.79 5.15 -9.50
N THR A 69 15.71 4.42 -9.50
CA THR A 69 14.43 4.88 -10.08
C THR A 69 13.69 5.86 -9.19
N ARG A 70 14.03 5.95 -7.89
CA ARG A 70 13.39 6.81 -6.88
C ARG A 70 14.42 7.61 -6.07
N PRO A 71 14.07 8.82 -5.59
CA PRO A 71 15.00 9.72 -4.89
C PRO A 71 15.01 9.57 -3.37
N TRP A 72 14.12 8.74 -2.78
CA TRP A 72 13.72 8.85 -1.37
C TRP A 72 14.87 8.65 -0.39
N VAL A 73 15.76 7.68 -0.63
CA VAL A 73 16.96 7.52 0.21
C VAL A 73 17.79 8.81 0.27
N ARG A 74 18.00 9.45 -0.88
CA ARG A 74 18.81 10.67 -0.96
C ARG A 74 18.13 11.86 -0.29
N VAL A 75 16.84 12.07 -0.56
CA VAL A 75 16.14 13.25 -0.03
C VAL A 75 15.94 13.15 1.47
N HIS A 76 15.64 11.97 2.01
CA HIS A 76 15.60 11.77 3.46
C HIS A 76 17.00 11.81 4.10
N ALA A 77 18.06 11.43 3.38
CA ALA A 77 19.42 11.60 3.89
C ALA A 77 19.80 13.07 4.12
N THR A 78 19.30 13.98 3.27
CA THR A 78 19.56 15.42 3.37
C THR A 78 18.59 16.16 4.30
N LYS A 79 17.44 15.55 4.60
CA LYS A 79 16.40 16.15 5.42
C LYS A 79 16.38 15.59 6.85
N ASP A 80 16.27 14.26 6.99
CA ASP A 80 15.93 13.62 8.26
C ASP A 80 17.11 12.86 8.89
N TYR A 81 17.76 11.96 8.15
CA TYR A 81 18.74 11.03 8.75
C TYR A 81 19.95 11.72 9.36
N TYR A 82 20.48 12.75 8.71
CA TYR A 82 21.55 13.54 9.28
C TYR A 82 21.05 14.45 10.40
N ASP A 83 19.94 15.15 10.16
CA ASP A 83 19.45 16.19 11.05
C ASP A 83 18.96 15.68 12.41
N MET A 84 18.21 14.58 12.43
CA MET A 84 17.72 14.02 13.68
C MET A 84 18.87 13.69 14.65
N ALA A 85 19.96 13.14 14.13
CA ALA A 85 21.17 12.90 14.89
C ALA A 85 21.87 14.21 15.29
N ALA A 86 21.94 15.20 14.39
CA ALA A 86 22.55 16.50 14.67
C ALA A 86 21.74 17.30 15.70
N THR A 87 20.42 17.17 15.71
CA THR A 87 19.54 17.81 16.69
C THR A 87 19.74 17.22 18.08
N VAL A 88 19.73 15.89 18.23
CA VAL A 88 19.95 15.26 19.55
C VAL A 88 21.36 15.52 20.08
N ALA A 89 22.35 15.68 19.21
CA ALA A 89 23.74 16.03 19.56
C ALA A 89 23.85 17.32 20.40
N GLN A 90 22.87 18.23 20.25
CA GLN A 90 22.83 19.50 21.01
C GLN A 90 22.38 19.32 22.46
N TYR A 91 21.84 18.15 22.83
CA TYR A 91 21.31 17.83 24.15
C TYR A 91 22.03 16.62 24.76
N PRO A 92 23.28 16.75 25.27
CA PRO A 92 24.10 15.60 25.65
C PRO A 92 23.55 14.72 26.79
N SER A 93 22.54 15.18 27.52
CA SER A 93 21.88 14.42 28.60
C SER A 93 20.64 13.66 28.08
N VAL A 94 20.27 13.85 26.81
CA VAL A 94 19.17 13.13 26.16
C VAL A 94 19.76 11.96 25.42
N HIS A 95 19.35 10.75 25.80
CA HIS A 95 19.78 9.51 25.19
C HIS A 95 18.62 8.96 24.35
N VAL A 96 18.91 8.57 23.09
CA VAL A 96 17.91 8.02 22.16
C VAL A 96 18.45 6.79 21.44
N THR A 97 17.56 6.02 20.86
CA THR A 97 17.89 4.87 20.02
C THR A 97 17.60 5.21 18.57
N PHE A 98 18.57 5.00 17.68
CA PHE A 98 18.34 5.04 16.22
C PHE A 98 18.42 3.64 15.65
N ASN A 99 17.42 3.26 14.89
CA ASN A 99 17.49 2.08 14.06
C ASN A 99 17.88 2.49 12.65
N LEU A 100 18.95 1.90 12.13
CA LEU A 100 19.38 2.07 10.74
C LEU A 100 19.32 0.72 10.05
N THR A 101 18.43 0.59 9.04
CA THR A 101 18.27 -0.68 8.34
C THR A 101 19.45 -0.97 7.42
N PRO A 102 19.90 -2.23 7.30
CA PRO A 102 21.03 -2.55 6.43
C PRO A 102 20.79 -2.22 4.95
N VAL A 103 19.54 -2.34 4.48
CA VAL A 103 19.18 -1.98 3.10
C VAL A 103 19.27 -0.47 2.87
N LEU A 104 18.98 0.36 3.89
CA LEU A 104 19.20 1.80 3.85
C LEU A 104 20.69 2.13 3.82
N ILE A 105 21.49 1.53 4.73
CA ILE A 105 22.95 1.72 4.78
C ILE A 105 23.59 1.39 3.42
N ARG A 106 23.22 0.26 2.82
CA ARG A 106 23.69 -0.16 1.49
C ARG A 106 23.41 0.89 0.41
N GLN A 107 22.24 1.49 0.42
CA GLN A 107 21.87 2.52 -0.56
C GLN A 107 22.60 3.85 -0.26
N LEU A 108 22.77 4.22 1.01
CA LEU A 108 23.58 5.39 1.40
C LEU A 108 25.02 5.24 0.94
N ASP A 109 25.64 4.06 1.13
CA ASP A 109 26.98 3.75 0.63
C ASP A 109 27.07 3.93 -0.90
N ASP A 110 26.07 3.46 -1.63
CA ASP A 110 26.02 3.62 -3.07
C ASP A 110 26.03 5.11 -3.47
N PHE A 111 25.22 5.95 -2.80
CA PHE A 111 25.19 7.40 -3.06
C PHE A 111 26.53 8.08 -2.71
N VAL A 112 27.14 7.70 -1.59
CA VAL A 112 28.50 8.18 -1.20
C VAL A 112 29.53 7.79 -2.25
N ASN A 113 29.40 6.61 -2.87
CA ASN A 113 30.28 6.09 -3.92
C ASN A 113 29.91 6.61 -5.34
N GLY A 114 28.96 7.53 -5.44
CA GLY A 114 28.66 8.25 -6.69
C GLY A 114 27.46 7.74 -7.48
N ALA A 115 26.66 6.82 -6.91
CA ALA A 115 25.37 6.48 -7.50
C ALA A 115 24.44 7.70 -7.54
N LYS A 116 23.51 7.69 -8.47
CA LYS A 116 22.51 8.75 -8.65
C LYS A 116 21.12 8.13 -8.80
N ASP A 117 20.12 8.92 -8.47
CA ASP A 117 18.74 8.62 -8.83
C ASP A 117 18.29 9.41 -10.07
N ARG A 118 17.17 9.01 -10.66
CA ARG A 118 16.59 9.62 -11.86
C ARG A 118 16.31 11.12 -11.67
N TYR A 119 15.87 11.52 -10.49
CA TYR A 119 15.58 12.92 -10.19
C TYR A 119 16.88 13.74 -10.13
N TRP A 120 17.94 13.17 -9.58
CA TRP A 120 19.27 13.77 -9.58
C TRP A 120 19.78 13.96 -11.01
N VAL A 121 19.76 12.88 -11.82
CA VAL A 121 20.23 12.94 -13.22
C VAL A 121 19.47 14.00 -14.01
N LEU A 122 18.14 14.04 -13.87
CA LEU A 122 17.32 15.05 -14.53
C LEU A 122 17.57 16.46 -13.99
N SER A 123 17.91 16.61 -12.72
CA SER A 123 18.23 17.91 -12.14
C SER A 123 19.60 18.43 -12.57
N GLU A 124 20.60 17.58 -12.74
CA GLU A 124 21.93 17.95 -13.25
C GLU A 124 21.92 18.28 -14.75
N LYS A 125 21.00 17.68 -15.51
CA LYS A 125 20.90 17.89 -16.95
C LYS A 125 20.57 19.37 -17.24
N PRO A 126 21.29 20.04 -18.18
CA PRO A 126 20.96 21.41 -18.56
C PRO A 126 19.51 21.55 -19.00
N ALA A 127 18.79 22.56 -18.48
CA ALA A 127 17.36 22.73 -18.75
C ALA A 127 17.05 22.89 -20.26
N ALA A 128 18.00 23.47 -21.03
CA ALA A 128 17.88 23.59 -22.46
C ALA A 128 17.95 22.26 -23.23
N GLU A 129 18.50 21.20 -22.61
CA GLU A 129 18.68 19.86 -23.20
C GLU A 129 17.59 18.87 -22.82
N LEU A 130 16.62 19.25 -22.00
CA LEU A 130 15.51 18.42 -21.60
C LEU A 130 14.60 18.07 -22.78
N THR A 131 14.35 16.79 -22.98
CA THR A 131 13.35 16.31 -23.94
C THR A 131 11.93 16.60 -23.44
N MET A 132 10.93 16.47 -24.30
CA MET A 132 9.52 16.66 -23.90
C MET A 132 9.07 15.65 -22.83
N GLU A 133 9.52 14.41 -22.95
CA GLU A 133 9.24 13.36 -21.97
C GLU A 133 9.87 13.67 -20.59
N GLU A 134 11.12 14.14 -20.60
CA GLU A 134 11.81 14.54 -19.36
C GLU A 134 11.16 15.78 -18.72
N LYS A 135 10.69 16.72 -19.52
CA LYS A 135 9.92 17.89 -19.06
C LYS A 135 8.59 17.46 -18.44
N GLU A 136 7.88 16.54 -19.07
CA GLU A 136 6.64 15.97 -18.53
C GLU A 136 6.90 15.26 -17.20
N PHE A 137 7.93 14.43 -17.13
CA PHE A 137 8.33 13.77 -15.88
C PHE A 137 8.61 14.78 -14.76
N ILE A 138 9.39 15.84 -15.05
CA ILE A 138 9.69 16.90 -14.09
C ILE A 138 8.41 17.60 -13.62
N LEU A 139 7.48 17.94 -14.51
CA LEU A 139 6.22 18.59 -14.13
C LEU A 139 5.33 17.69 -13.28
N ARG A 140 5.32 16.39 -13.52
CA ARG A 140 4.53 15.44 -12.74
C ARG A 140 5.15 15.14 -11.38
N ARG A 141 6.48 15.06 -11.30
CA ARG A 141 7.18 14.43 -10.19
C ARG A 141 8.01 15.37 -9.32
N PHE A 142 8.43 16.55 -9.81
CA PHE A 142 9.26 17.47 -9.04
C PHE A 142 8.45 18.39 -8.10
N PHE A 143 7.24 17.99 -7.79
CA PHE A 143 6.40 18.51 -6.73
C PHE A 143 5.96 17.41 -5.74
N ASP A 144 6.65 16.26 -5.76
CA ASP A 144 6.45 15.17 -4.80
C ASP A 144 7.06 15.57 -3.45
N ALA A 145 6.33 16.36 -2.71
CA ALA A 145 6.60 16.83 -1.36
C ALA A 145 5.29 17.37 -0.76
N ASN A 146 5.22 17.56 0.54
CA ASN A 146 4.07 18.19 1.16
C ASN A 146 3.90 19.63 0.65
N TRP A 147 2.80 19.91 -0.04
CA TRP A 147 2.61 21.22 -0.70
C TRP A 147 2.50 22.36 0.30
N ASP A 148 1.83 22.15 1.44
CA ASP A 148 1.58 23.20 2.42
C ASP A 148 2.80 23.46 3.32
N LYS A 149 3.45 22.40 3.80
CA LYS A 149 4.54 22.50 4.77
C LYS A 149 5.93 22.63 4.15
N VAL A 150 6.12 22.06 2.96
CA VAL A 150 7.42 22.07 2.25
C VAL A 150 7.41 23.07 1.11
N ILE A 151 6.54 22.90 0.09
CA ILE A 151 6.60 23.70 -1.13
C ILE A 151 6.22 25.17 -0.89
N ARG A 152 5.05 25.41 -0.26
CA ARG A 152 4.53 26.76 -0.07
C ARG A 152 5.34 27.62 0.89
N ARG A 153 6.25 27.01 1.63
CA ARG A 153 7.23 27.69 2.47
C ARG A 153 8.21 28.55 1.63
N PHE A 154 8.51 28.15 0.39
CA PHE A 154 9.43 28.82 -0.50
C PHE A 154 8.69 29.56 -1.63
N PRO A 155 8.76 30.91 -1.68
CA PRO A 155 7.98 31.69 -2.64
C PRO A 155 8.19 31.30 -4.10
N GLY A 156 9.45 31.08 -4.52
CA GLY A 156 9.79 30.67 -5.89
C GLY A 156 9.26 29.28 -6.22
N TYR A 157 9.34 28.32 -5.31
CA TYR A 157 8.84 26.97 -5.53
C TYR A 157 7.30 26.96 -5.59
N ARG A 158 6.65 27.72 -4.68
CA ARG A 158 5.21 27.93 -4.72
C ARG A 158 4.73 28.53 -6.05
N ALA A 159 5.42 29.55 -6.55
CA ALA A 159 5.09 30.17 -7.83
C ALA A 159 5.13 29.17 -9.00
N LEU A 160 6.08 28.23 -8.99
CA LEU A 160 6.16 27.16 -9.98
C LEU A 160 5.01 26.15 -9.82
N LEU A 161 4.63 25.79 -8.59
CA LEU A 161 3.47 24.93 -8.31
C LEU A 161 2.17 25.59 -8.80
N ASP A 162 1.96 26.85 -8.45
CA ASP A 162 0.78 27.63 -8.87
C ASP A 162 0.75 27.77 -10.42
N LYS A 163 1.90 27.93 -11.07
CA LYS A 163 2.03 27.98 -12.54
C LYS A 163 1.71 26.66 -13.20
N ARG A 164 2.13 25.52 -12.63
CA ARG A 164 1.78 24.18 -13.14
C ARG A 164 0.27 23.94 -13.05
N GLY A 165 -0.35 24.35 -11.94
CA GLY A 165 -1.76 24.09 -11.64
C GLY A 165 -2.01 22.64 -11.16
N GLY A 166 -3.00 21.98 -11.75
CA GLY A 166 -3.40 20.62 -11.38
C GLY A 166 -2.37 19.53 -11.71
N THR A 167 -2.71 18.29 -11.34
CA THR A 167 -1.92 17.08 -11.64
C THR A 167 -2.48 16.28 -12.81
N ASP A 168 -3.67 16.65 -13.29
CA ASP A 168 -4.33 16.02 -14.42
C ASP A 168 -3.59 16.29 -15.74
N ASP A 169 -3.85 15.45 -16.73
CA ASP A 169 -3.15 15.49 -18.03
C ASP A 169 -3.33 16.83 -18.75
N GLU A 170 -4.49 17.49 -18.61
CA GLU A 170 -4.73 18.79 -19.22
C GLU A 170 -3.89 19.89 -18.57
N ALA A 171 -3.77 19.87 -17.24
CA ALA A 171 -2.90 20.81 -16.52
C ALA A 171 -1.44 20.62 -16.91
N ILE A 172 -0.97 19.37 -16.98
CA ILE A 172 0.40 19.05 -17.42
C ILE A 172 0.63 19.48 -18.87
N ALA A 173 -0.30 19.19 -19.79
CA ALA A 173 -0.20 19.62 -21.19
C ALA A 173 -0.12 21.16 -21.31
N ARG A 174 -0.92 21.88 -20.53
CA ARG A 174 -0.83 23.36 -20.46
C ARG A 174 0.53 23.80 -19.89
N ALA A 175 1.00 23.18 -18.82
CA ALA A 175 2.28 23.51 -18.21
C ALA A 175 3.46 23.28 -19.16
N LEU A 176 3.46 22.20 -19.97
CA LEU A 176 4.47 21.95 -21.01
C LEU A 176 4.58 23.08 -22.03
N THR A 177 3.51 23.82 -22.28
CA THR A 177 3.51 24.96 -23.23
C THR A 177 3.84 26.30 -22.57
N THR A 178 3.65 26.42 -21.26
CA THR A 178 3.79 27.69 -20.54
C THR A 178 5.07 27.79 -19.72
N PHE A 179 5.69 26.67 -19.33
CA PHE A 179 6.98 26.66 -18.63
C PHE A 179 8.10 27.04 -19.58
N THR A 180 8.91 27.98 -19.15
CA THR A 180 10.13 28.37 -19.86
C THR A 180 11.31 27.48 -19.46
N GLU A 181 12.43 27.56 -20.18
CA GLU A 181 13.70 26.92 -19.80
C GLU A 181 14.12 27.33 -18.37
N GLN A 182 13.92 28.60 -17.99
CA GLN A 182 14.25 29.09 -16.65
C GLN A 182 13.36 28.47 -15.60
N ASP A 183 12.07 28.30 -15.85
CA ASP A 183 11.16 27.64 -14.91
C ASP A 183 11.56 26.18 -14.65
N PHE A 184 11.97 25.45 -15.69
CA PHE A 184 12.48 24.08 -15.53
C PHE A 184 13.78 24.07 -14.73
N ARG A 185 14.70 25.00 -14.96
CA ARG A 185 15.94 25.11 -14.20
C ARG A 185 15.66 25.44 -12.73
N ASP A 186 14.77 26.36 -12.47
CA ASP A 186 14.37 26.72 -11.12
C ASP A 186 13.70 25.54 -10.41
N LEU A 187 12.84 24.79 -11.11
CA LEU A 187 12.20 23.59 -10.56
C LEU A 187 13.19 22.46 -10.27
N GLN A 188 14.19 22.25 -11.15
CA GLN A 188 15.27 21.29 -10.93
C GLN A 188 16.07 21.59 -9.65
N ILE A 189 16.24 22.84 -9.30
CA ILE A 189 16.90 23.24 -8.06
C ILE A 189 15.95 23.17 -6.87
N TRP A 190 14.75 23.72 -6.99
CA TRP A 190 13.80 23.78 -5.87
C TRP A 190 13.40 22.42 -5.32
N PHE A 191 13.15 21.45 -6.19
CA PHE A 191 12.85 20.10 -5.72
C PHE A 191 13.92 19.58 -4.75
N ASN A 192 15.19 19.69 -5.11
CA ASN A 192 16.27 19.19 -4.27
C ASN A 192 16.55 20.09 -3.05
N LEU A 193 16.47 21.41 -3.22
CA LEU A 193 16.74 22.36 -2.15
C LEU A 193 15.68 22.28 -1.03
N ALA A 194 14.42 22.07 -1.39
CA ALA A 194 13.32 21.95 -0.44
C ALA A 194 13.39 20.67 0.42
N TRP A 195 14.08 19.64 -0.05
CA TRP A 195 14.37 18.40 0.68
C TRP A 195 15.69 18.45 1.48
N ILE A 196 16.17 19.66 1.80
CA ILE A 196 17.31 19.83 2.71
C ILE A 196 16.80 20.41 4.01
N ASP A 197 17.32 19.90 5.12
CA ASP A 197 16.98 20.33 6.47
C ASP A 197 17.13 21.86 6.68
N PRO A 198 16.21 22.50 7.45
CA PRO A 198 16.24 23.93 7.70
C PRO A 198 17.55 24.45 8.31
N ASP A 199 18.20 23.69 9.19
CA ASP A 199 19.45 24.12 9.82
C ASP A 199 20.62 24.08 8.83
N GLU A 200 20.62 23.16 7.87
CA GLU A 200 21.59 23.14 6.78
C GLU A 200 21.30 24.26 5.76
N LEU A 201 20.01 24.51 5.44
CA LEU A 201 19.61 25.63 4.58
C LEU A 201 19.99 27.00 5.15
N ALA A 202 20.14 27.12 6.46
CA ALA A 202 20.58 28.36 7.11
C ALA A 202 22.10 28.65 6.99
N LYS A 203 22.89 27.70 6.46
CA LYS A 203 24.35 27.78 6.30
C LYS A 203 24.74 28.12 4.85
N GLU A 204 25.89 28.81 4.67
CA GLU A 204 26.45 28.99 3.33
C GLU A 204 27.05 27.67 2.81
N PRO A 205 26.90 27.37 1.50
CA PRO A 205 26.35 28.22 0.43
C PRO A 205 24.84 28.09 0.21
N LEU A 206 24.16 27.15 0.89
CA LEU A 206 22.74 26.85 0.70
C LEU A 206 21.86 28.07 1.04
N LYS A 207 22.22 28.83 2.08
CA LYS A 207 21.53 30.06 2.46
C LYS A 207 21.45 31.06 1.31
N SER A 208 22.53 31.23 0.56
CA SER A 208 22.56 32.10 -0.61
C SER A 208 21.67 31.59 -1.73
N LEU A 209 21.58 30.27 -1.94
CA LEU A 209 20.65 29.67 -2.91
C LEU A 209 19.20 29.91 -2.52
N VAL A 210 18.83 29.67 -1.28
CA VAL A 210 17.48 29.98 -0.78
C VAL A 210 17.13 31.45 -0.93
N ALA A 211 18.05 32.37 -0.60
CA ALA A 211 17.84 33.80 -0.74
C ALA A 211 17.71 34.27 -2.20
N LYS A 212 18.27 33.52 -3.14
CA LYS A 212 18.15 33.79 -4.59
C LYS A 212 16.75 33.58 -5.12
N ASP A 213 16.02 32.61 -4.58
CA ASP A 213 14.62 32.27 -4.80
C ASP A 213 14.23 31.84 -6.23
N HIS A 214 14.72 32.52 -7.27
CA HIS A 214 14.45 32.24 -8.68
C HIS A 214 15.58 32.73 -9.58
N GLY A 215 15.53 32.36 -10.86
CA GLY A 215 16.58 32.77 -11.83
C GLY A 215 17.89 32.03 -11.59
N PHE A 216 17.84 30.78 -11.17
CA PHE A 216 19.01 29.95 -10.93
C PHE A 216 19.82 29.72 -12.24
N SER A 217 21.11 29.48 -12.10
CA SER A 217 22.05 29.12 -13.17
C SER A 217 22.38 27.60 -13.12
N GLU A 218 23.01 27.12 -14.18
CA GLU A 218 23.53 25.73 -14.19
C GLU A 218 24.68 25.54 -13.17
N GLU A 219 25.39 26.60 -12.81
CA GLU A 219 26.44 26.56 -11.78
C GLU A 219 25.84 26.43 -10.38
N ASP A 220 24.67 27.00 -10.12
CA ASP A 220 23.97 26.83 -8.84
C ASP A 220 23.62 25.37 -8.59
N LYS A 221 23.33 24.57 -9.64
CA LYS A 221 23.12 23.13 -9.52
C LYS A 221 24.36 22.41 -8.97
N LYS A 222 25.56 22.78 -9.45
CA LYS A 222 26.79 22.18 -8.92
C LYS A 222 26.99 22.47 -7.45
N VAL A 223 26.79 23.72 -7.04
CA VAL A 223 26.88 24.12 -5.63
C VAL A 223 25.91 23.31 -4.80
N LEU A 224 24.65 23.18 -5.26
CA LEU A 224 23.62 22.40 -4.57
C LEU A 224 24.01 20.92 -4.40
N PHE A 225 24.43 20.28 -5.49
CA PHE A 225 24.75 18.85 -5.45
C PHE A 225 26.06 18.53 -4.74
N ASP A 226 27.01 19.46 -4.66
CA ASP A 226 28.19 19.30 -3.81
C ASP A 226 27.80 19.29 -2.32
N GLU A 227 26.84 20.14 -1.90
CA GLU A 227 26.30 20.13 -0.54
C GLU A 227 25.46 18.88 -0.25
N VAL A 228 24.63 18.43 -1.20
CA VAL A 228 23.88 17.16 -1.08
C VAL A 228 24.84 16.00 -0.82
N ARG A 229 25.93 15.88 -1.60
CA ARG A 229 26.95 14.83 -1.36
C ARG A 229 27.61 14.96 0.00
N ARG A 230 27.92 16.18 0.42
CA ARG A 230 28.52 16.46 1.74
C ARG A 230 27.62 15.97 2.86
N ILE A 231 26.32 16.28 2.81
CA ILE A 231 25.38 15.90 3.87
C ILE A 231 25.20 14.38 3.93
N ILE A 232 24.97 13.73 2.77
CA ILE A 232 24.81 12.26 2.70
C ILE A 232 26.02 11.55 3.33
N ALA A 233 27.24 12.01 3.01
CA ALA A 233 28.47 11.41 3.55
C ALA A 233 28.61 11.56 5.08
N GLN A 234 27.85 12.45 5.71
CA GLN A 234 27.88 12.67 7.17
C GLN A 234 26.87 11.79 7.93
N VAL A 235 25.89 11.18 7.27
CA VAL A 235 24.82 10.41 7.95
C VAL A 235 25.41 9.32 8.84
N ILE A 236 26.17 8.40 8.29
CA ILE A 236 26.78 7.30 9.07
C ILE A 236 27.81 7.83 10.07
N ALA A 237 28.58 8.85 9.69
CA ALA A 237 29.62 9.40 10.53
C ALA A 237 29.08 10.03 11.82
N ILE A 238 28.02 10.83 11.75
CA ILE A 238 27.41 11.46 12.94
C ILE A 238 26.79 10.42 13.89
N HIS A 239 26.09 9.43 13.35
CA HIS A 239 25.53 8.36 14.18
C HIS A 239 26.64 7.60 14.91
N LYS A 240 27.72 7.23 14.20
CA LYS A 240 28.86 6.58 14.81
C LYS A 240 29.49 7.42 15.91
N GLU A 241 29.71 8.72 15.67
CA GLU A 241 30.27 9.64 16.68
C GLU A 241 29.40 9.68 17.94
N LEU A 242 28.08 9.83 17.79
CA LEU A 242 27.16 9.88 18.92
C LEU A 242 27.11 8.56 19.69
N GLN A 243 27.17 7.44 19.00
CA GLN A 243 27.25 6.14 19.64
C GLN A 243 28.58 5.93 20.36
N ASP A 244 29.72 6.35 19.77
CA ASP A 244 31.04 6.18 20.36
C ASP A 244 31.21 7.01 21.65
N ARG A 245 30.52 8.16 21.76
CA ARG A 245 30.47 8.96 23.01
C ARG A 245 29.36 8.50 23.97
N GLY A 246 28.58 7.49 23.64
CA GLY A 246 27.56 6.88 24.50
C GLY A 246 26.25 7.67 24.62
N GLN A 247 25.98 8.62 23.76
CA GLN A 247 24.73 9.39 23.76
C GLN A 247 23.58 8.68 23.06
N ILE A 248 23.87 7.86 22.05
CA ILE A 248 22.85 7.07 21.35
C ILE A 248 23.21 5.59 21.35
N GLU A 249 22.20 4.76 21.19
CA GLU A 249 22.35 3.38 20.76
C GLU A 249 21.90 3.26 19.31
N ILE A 250 22.78 2.74 18.44
CA ILE A 250 22.36 2.36 17.10
C ILE A 250 21.93 0.91 17.15
N THR A 251 20.77 0.60 16.64
CA THR A 251 20.27 -0.76 16.42
C THR A 251 20.10 -1.01 14.95
N THR A 252 19.80 -2.24 14.57
CA THR A 252 19.63 -2.64 13.19
C THR A 252 18.42 -3.56 13.02
N THR A 253 18.07 -3.83 11.78
CA THR A 253 16.97 -4.71 11.35
C THR A 253 17.55 -5.92 10.61
N PRO A 254 16.86 -7.05 10.45
CA PRO A 254 17.30 -8.11 9.53
C PRO A 254 17.54 -7.56 8.11
N TYR A 255 18.51 -8.11 7.38
CA TYR A 255 19.19 -7.52 6.22
C TYR A 255 18.28 -6.76 5.23
N ALA A 256 17.27 -7.40 4.69
CA ALA A 256 16.38 -6.79 3.68
C ALA A 256 15.00 -6.43 4.27
N HIS A 257 14.91 -6.20 5.56
CA HIS A 257 13.66 -5.85 6.25
C HIS A 257 12.53 -6.89 6.09
N PRO A 258 12.77 -8.22 6.22
CA PRO A 258 11.72 -9.21 6.06
C PRO A 258 10.85 -9.32 7.32
N ILE A 259 9.58 -9.75 7.14
CA ILE A 259 8.79 -10.26 8.27
C ILE A 259 9.39 -11.60 8.71
N LEU A 260 10.35 -11.54 9.63
CA LEU A 260 11.20 -12.67 9.99
C LEU A 260 10.44 -13.93 10.42
N PRO A 261 9.31 -13.82 11.17
CA PRO A 261 8.46 -14.97 11.46
C PRO A 261 7.90 -15.65 10.21
N LEU A 262 7.53 -14.90 9.16
CA LEU A 262 7.00 -15.48 7.91
C LEU A 262 8.10 -16.15 7.07
N ILE A 263 9.32 -15.62 7.11
CA ILE A 263 10.48 -16.31 6.49
C ILE A 263 10.79 -17.62 7.23
N TYR A 264 10.68 -17.61 8.56
CA TYR A 264 10.85 -18.82 9.35
C TYR A 264 9.78 -19.87 9.01
N ASP A 265 8.50 -19.48 9.02
CA ASP A 265 7.37 -20.34 8.64
C ASP A 265 6.09 -19.49 8.46
N THR A 266 5.58 -19.40 7.23
CA THR A 266 4.33 -18.66 6.94
C THR A 266 3.13 -19.16 7.74
N ASN A 267 3.09 -20.41 8.19
CA ASN A 267 2.01 -20.93 9.03
C ASN A 267 1.89 -20.21 10.40
N LEU A 268 2.88 -19.41 10.81
CA LEU A 268 2.77 -18.58 12.01
C LEU A 268 1.69 -17.51 11.88
N ALA A 269 1.33 -17.10 10.67
CA ALA A 269 0.22 -16.18 10.43
C ALA A 269 -1.12 -16.74 10.93
N LEU A 270 -1.33 -18.04 10.82
CA LEU A 270 -2.58 -18.69 11.26
C LEU A 270 -2.83 -18.62 12.77
N VAL A 271 -1.84 -18.22 13.57
CA VAL A 271 -2.03 -18.04 15.02
C VAL A 271 -2.81 -16.75 15.30
N GLY A 272 -2.49 -15.68 14.57
CA GLY A 272 -3.18 -14.39 14.69
C GLY A 272 -4.46 -14.30 13.84
N ASN A 273 -4.49 -15.00 12.69
CA ASN A 273 -5.63 -15.07 11.77
C ASN A 273 -5.86 -16.51 11.28
N PRO A 274 -6.65 -17.32 12.02
CA PRO A 274 -6.86 -18.72 11.67
C PRO A 274 -7.63 -18.94 10.36
N ASP A 275 -8.37 -17.95 9.89
CA ASP A 275 -9.23 -18.02 8.71
C ASP A 275 -8.54 -17.45 7.43
N ALA A 276 -7.28 -17.04 7.50
CA ALA A 276 -6.55 -16.48 6.37
C ALA A 276 -6.37 -17.49 5.23
N GLU A 277 -6.56 -17.04 3.99
CA GLU A 277 -6.26 -17.82 2.79
C GLU A 277 -4.75 -17.90 2.53
N MET A 278 -4.12 -18.97 3.04
CA MET A 278 -2.66 -19.09 2.97
C MET A 278 -2.14 -19.43 1.56
N PRO A 279 -0.94 -18.90 1.20
CA PRO A 279 -0.19 -19.33 0.03
C PRO A 279 0.42 -20.73 0.21
N GLN A 280 1.15 -21.21 -0.82
CA GLN A 280 2.08 -22.32 -0.65
C GLN A 280 3.02 -22.03 0.53
N ARG A 281 3.10 -22.94 1.49
CA ARG A 281 3.92 -22.75 2.69
C ARG A 281 5.36 -22.41 2.32
N PHE A 282 5.83 -21.27 2.81
CA PHE A 282 7.21 -20.86 2.79
C PHE A 282 7.83 -21.12 4.18
N SER A 283 8.93 -21.86 4.26
CA SER A 283 9.61 -22.14 5.52
C SER A 283 11.09 -22.34 5.27
N TYR A 284 11.86 -21.27 5.43
CA TYR A 284 13.31 -21.25 5.24
C TYR A 284 14.06 -20.64 6.44
N PRO A 285 14.13 -21.34 7.59
CA PRO A 285 14.82 -20.82 8.79
C PRO A 285 16.28 -20.41 8.54
N ASN A 286 16.95 -21.04 7.56
CA ASN A 286 18.31 -20.65 7.20
C ASN A 286 18.39 -19.27 6.53
N ASP A 287 17.36 -18.86 5.83
CA ASP A 287 17.29 -17.53 5.23
C ASP A 287 17.07 -16.49 6.33
N ALA A 288 16.20 -16.77 7.32
CA ALA A 288 16.07 -15.94 8.51
C ALA A 288 17.41 -15.77 9.27
N ILE A 289 18.21 -16.85 9.40
CA ILE A 289 19.56 -16.77 9.98
C ILE A 289 20.49 -15.93 9.11
N ALA A 290 20.41 -16.05 7.79
CA ALA A 290 21.23 -15.27 6.87
C ALA A 290 20.92 -13.77 6.94
N HIS A 291 19.65 -13.40 7.04
CA HIS A 291 19.24 -12.01 7.28
C HIS A 291 19.84 -11.43 8.56
N LEU A 292 19.75 -12.17 9.67
CA LEU A 292 20.32 -11.74 10.95
C LEU A 292 21.85 -11.65 10.90
N LYS A 293 22.51 -12.60 10.25
CA LYS A 293 23.98 -12.60 10.11
C LYS A 293 24.46 -11.42 9.28
N ARG A 294 23.85 -11.18 8.12
CA ARG A 294 24.22 -10.06 7.24
C ARG A 294 23.98 -8.71 7.90
N SER A 295 22.92 -8.58 8.70
CA SER A 295 22.68 -7.34 9.43
C SER A 295 23.78 -7.04 10.45
N VAL A 296 24.27 -8.06 11.17
CA VAL A 296 25.41 -7.92 12.09
C VAL A 296 26.68 -7.55 11.34
N GLU A 297 26.96 -8.19 10.20
CA GLU A 297 28.15 -7.94 9.39
C GLU A 297 28.19 -6.50 8.85
N ILE A 298 27.07 -6.01 8.28
CA ILE A 298 26.98 -4.63 7.78
C ILE A 298 27.11 -3.63 8.93
N TYR A 299 26.42 -3.88 10.04
CA TYR A 299 26.52 -3.01 11.20
C TYR A 299 27.96 -2.93 11.74
N GLU A 300 28.63 -4.08 11.93
CA GLU A 300 30.00 -4.15 12.44
C GLU A 300 30.99 -3.44 11.49
N GLN A 301 30.79 -3.56 10.19
CA GLN A 301 31.59 -2.87 9.17
C GLN A 301 31.53 -1.34 9.32
N HIS A 302 30.36 -0.77 9.60
CA HIS A 302 30.14 0.69 9.64
C HIS A 302 30.43 1.26 11.02
N PHE A 303 30.04 0.55 12.08
CA PHE A 303 30.09 1.10 13.45
C PHE A 303 31.21 0.50 14.31
N GLY A 304 32.00 -0.47 13.82
CA GLY A 304 33.17 -1.02 14.49
C GLY A 304 32.88 -1.90 15.70
N ARG A 305 31.63 -2.22 15.95
CA ARG A 305 31.16 -3.10 17.04
C ARG A 305 29.92 -3.88 16.61
N LYS A 306 29.55 -4.92 17.34
CA LYS A 306 28.32 -5.67 17.08
C LYS A 306 27.10 -4.92 17.66
N PRO A 307 25.93 -5.00 17.01
CA PRO A 307 24.70 -4.44 17.56
C PRO A 307 24.27 -5.21 18.80
N ARG A 308 23.65 -4.54 19.77
CA ARG A 308 23.06 -5.16 20.96
C ARG A 308 21.55 -5.37 20.80
N GLY A 309 20.89 -4.44 20.12
CA GLY A 309 19.46 -4.44 19.86
C GLY A 309 19.11 -4.81 18.45
N LEU A 310 17.94 -5.43 18.28
CA LEU A 310 17.30 -5.70 17.02
C LEU A 310 15.95 -5.00 16.98
N TRP A 311 15.71 -4.20 15.97
CA TRP A 311 14.35 -3.89 15.56
C TRP A 311 13.93 -4.93 14.52
N PRO A 312 13.11 -5.94 14.88
CA PRO A 312 12.53 -6.79 13.84
C PRO A 312 11.76 -5.92 12.84
N ALA A 313 11.85 -6.23 11.56
CA ALA A 313 11.08 -5.51 10.55
C ALA A 313 9.61 -5.45 10.97
N GLU A 314 9.00 -4.27 10.92
CA GLU A 314 7.62 -4.03 11.36
C GLU A 314 7.34 -4.44 12.81
N GLY A 315 8.36 -4.49 13.66
CA GLY A 315 8.21 -5.04 15.00
C GLY A 315 7.68 -6.48 15.02
N ALA A 316 7.80 -7.22 13.92
CA ALA A 316 7.24 -8.56 13.77
C ALA A 316 8.04 -9.59 14.57
N VAL A 317 7.38 -10.19 15.56
CA VAL A 317 7.97 -11.15 16.48
C VAL A 317 7.16 -12.44 16.56
N ALA A 318 7.84 -13.52 16.96
CA ALA A 318 7.23 -14.79 17.35
C ALA A 318 8.18 -15.52 18.31
N GLN A 319 7.65 -16.45 19.10
CA GLN A 319 8.46 -17.27 20.00
C GLN A 319 9.57 -18.04 19.26
N GLU A 320 9.30 -18.48 18.04
CA GLU A 320 10.14 -19.33 17.21
C GLU A 320 11.42 -18.62 16.73
N ILE A 321 11.40 -17.30 16.60
CA ILE A 321 12.59 -16.53 16.16
C ILE A 321 13.52 -16.17 17.31
N VAL A 322 13.09 -16.25 18.57
CA VAL A 322 13.89 -15.88 19.76
C VAL A 322 15.26 -16.57 19.80
N PRO A 323 15.37 -17.91 19.56
CA PRO A 323 16.68 -18.57 19.57
C PRO A 323 17.58 -18.13 18.40
N LEU A 324 17.03 -17.67 17.28
CA LEU A 324 17.81 -17.16 16.15
C LEU A 324 18.40 -15.78 16.49
N VAL A 325 17.57 -14.89 17.03
CA VAL A 325 17.95 -13.54 17.47
C VAL A 325 19.05 -13.61 18.55
N ALA A 326 18.86 -14.46 19.57
CA ALA A 326 19.86 -14.65 20.62
C ALA A 326 21.18 -15.20 20.09
N ARG A 327 21.16 -16.18 19.16
CA ARG A 327 22.37 -16.74 18.55
C ARG A 327 23.10 -15.75 17.66
N ALA A 328 22.41 -14.81 17.04
CA ALA A 328 23.04 -13.73 16.29
C ALA A 328 23.76 -12.71 17.20
N GLY A 329 23.52 -12.76 18.53
CA GLY A 329 24.20 -11.94 19.54
C GLY A 329 23.38 -10.77 20.04
N TYR A 330 22.13 -10.62 19.62
CA TYR A 330 21.23 -9.57 20.10
C TYR A 330 20.78 -9.87 21.53
N GLN A 331 20.75 -8.83 22.36
CA GLN A 331 20.36 -8.88 23.77
C GLN A 331 18.89 -8.49 23.97
N TRP A 332 18.39 -7.62 23.09
CA TRP A 332 17.02 -7.16 23.14
C TRP A 332 16.42 -6.98 21.73
N MET A 333 15.10 -6.99 21.66
CA MET A 333 14.30 -6.59 20.51
C MET A 333 13.06 -5.82 20.99
N ALA A 334 12.30 -5.23 20.07
CA ALA A 334 11.09 -4.49 20.43
C ALA A 334 9.92 -4.82 19.50
N THR A 335 8.69 -4.61 19.99
CA THR A 335 7.43 -4.78 19.25
C THR A 335 6.33 -3.87 19.83
N GLY A 336 5.07 -4.12 19.54
CA GLY A 336 3.93 -3.30 19.97
C GLY A 336 3.17 -3.85 21.19
N GLU A 337 2.40 -2.97 21.83
CA GLU A 337 1.52 -3.32 22.95
C GLU A 337 0.47 -4.39 22.60
N PRO A 338 -0.09 -4.51 21.35
CA PRO A 338 -1.04 -5.57 21.05
C PRO A 338 -0.46 -6.98 21.21
N VAL A 339 0.82 -7.16 20.85
CA VAL A 339 1.54 -8.43 21.05
C VAL A 339 1.69 -8.75 22.52
N LEU A 340 2.01 -7.75 23.36
CA LEU A 340 2.10 -7.97 24.81
C LEU A 340 0.76 -8.32 25.41
N ALA A 341 -0.30 -7.60 25.04
CA ALA A 341 -1.66 -7.86 25.54
C ALA A 341 -2.09 -9.31 25.27
N GLN A 342 -1.87 -9.80 24.05
CA GLN A 342 -2.14 -11.20 23.70
C GLN A 342 -1.23 -12.17 24.48
N SER A 343 0.06 -11.84 24.62
CA SER A 343 1.02 -12.67 25.36
C SER A 343 0.67 -12.82 26.84
N LEU A 344 0.01 -11.81 27.41
CA LEU A 344 -0.48 -11.81 28.80
C LEU A 344 -1.92 -12.33 28.96
N GLY A 345 -2.61 -12.62 27.85
CA GLY A 345 -4.02 -13.06 27.85
C GLY A 345 -5.03 -11.96 28.18
N LEU A 346 -4.64 -10.68 28.01
CA LEU A 346 -5.50 -9.52 28.25
C LEU A 346 -6.43 -9.21 27.07
N GLY A 347 -6.11 -9.69 25.88
CA GLY A 347 -6.76 -9.29 24.64
C GLY A 347 -6.29 -7.92 24.17
N SER A 348 -6.56 -6.86 24.91
CA SER A 348 -6.06 -5.50 24.68
C SER A 348 -5.78 -4.78 25.99
N PHE A 349 -4.94 -3.75 25.95
CA PHE A 349 -4.79 -2.80 27.05
C PHE A 349 -5.96 -1.82 27.07
N THR A 350 -6.35 -1.37 28.27
CA THR A 350 -7.41 -0.37 28.46
C THR A 350 -6.83 1.00 28.78
N ARG A 351 -7.52 2.07 28.34
CA ARG A 351 -7.09 3.45 28.60
C ARG A 351 -8.18 4.23 29.33
N ASP A 352 -7.73 5.15 30.20
CA ASP A 352 -8.65 6.09 30.87
C ASP A 352 -9.03 7.26 29.93
N ASN A 353 -9.82 8.23 30.44
CA ASN A 353 -10.24 9.41 29.71
C ASN A 353 -9.11 10.40 29.35
N ARG A 354 -7.89 10.16 29.83
CA ARG A 354 -6.66 10.88 29.45
C ARG A 354 -5.80 10.08 28.49
N GLU A 355 -6.34 8.97 27.98
CA GLU A 355 -5.64 7.99 27.13
C GLU A 355 -4.44 7.34 27.81
N THR A 356 -4.39 7.34 29.17
CA THR A 356 -3.34 6.67 29.95
C THR A 356 -3.71 5.20 30.16
N ILE A 357 -2.76 4.30 29.94
CA ILE A 357 -2.94 2.84 30.14
C ILE A 357 -3.34 2.57 31.61
N GLN A 358 -4.36 1.75 31.81
CA GLN A 358 -4.81 1.35 33.13
C GLN A 358 -3.94 0.22 33.73
N GLU A 359 -3.40 -0.65 32.89
CA GLU A 359 -2.48 -1.74 33.27
C GLU A 359 -1.01 -1.29 33.10
N ALA A 360 -0.66 -0.11 33.66
CA ALA A 360 0.60 0.57 33.42
C ALA A 360 1.82 -0.26 33.88
N ASP A 361 1.73 -0.96 35.01
CA ASP A 361 2.80 -1.85 35.51
C ASP A 361 3.09 -3.03 34.58
N ALA A 362 2.14 -3.42 33.74
CA ALA A 362 2.34 -4.48 32.75
C ALA A 362 2.99 -3.96 31.47
N LEU A 363 2.54 -2.82 30.91
CA LEU A 363 3.07 -2.32 29.63
C LEU A 363 4.45 -1.71 29.76
N TYR A 364 4.68 -0.92 30.80
CA TYR A 364 5.90 -0.09 30.91
C TYR A 364 7.08 -0.82 31.52
N ARG A 365 7.33 -2.06 31.04
CA ARG A 365 8.47 -2.93 31.39
C ARG A 365 8.94 -3.72 30.18
N PRO A 366 10.21 -4.03 30.06
CA PRO A 366 10.65 -5.12 29.20
C PRO A 366 10.40 -6.48 29.88
N TYR A 367 10.31 -7.52 29.05
CA TYR A 367 10.21 -8.89 29.52
C TYR A 367 11.27 -9.77 28.85
N TYR A 368 11.85 -10.69 29.63
CA TYR A 368 12.64 -11.75 29.01
C TYR A 368 11.72 -12.79 28.36
N VAL A 369 12.02 -13.12 27.12
CA VAL A 369 11.43 -14.26 26.43
C VAL A 369 12.50 -15.32 26.32
N VAL A 370 12.18 -16.52 26.76
CA VAL A 370 13.12 -17.64 26.84
C VAL A 370 12.66 -18.75 25.89
N ASP A 371 13.58 -19.23 25.06
CA ASP A 371 13.33 -20.46 24.30
C ASP A 371 13.44 -21.67 25.22
N PRO A 372 12.36 -22.43 25.44
CA PRO A 372 12.35 -23.54 26.40
C PRO A 372 13.27 -24.69 25.98
N LYS A 373 13.65 -24.79 24.72
CA LYS A 373 14.52 -25.87 24.21
C LYS A 373 16.00 -25.60 24.39
N SER A 374 16.43 -24.37 24.08
CA SER A 374 17.85 -23.99 24.09
C SER A 374 18.22 -23.18 25.33
N GLY A 375 17.26 -22.64 26.06
CA GLY A 375 17.49 -21.68 27.15
C GLY A 375 17.96 -20.30 26.64
N ALA A 376 18.01 -20.07 25.35
CA ALA A 376 18.32 -18.77 24.79
C ALA A 376 17.28 -17.72 25.21
N LYS A 377 17.73 -16.53 25.60
CA LYS A 377 16.83 -15.46 26.04
C LYS A 377 17.14 -14.13 25.38
N VAL A 378 16.08 -13.35 25.15
CA VAL A 378 16.15 -11.98 24.62
C VAL A 378 15.17 -11.13 25.43
N ALA A 379 15.54 -9.87 25.75
CA ALA A 379 14.60 -8.92 26.33
C ALA A 379 13.72 -8.33 25.22
N VAL A 380 12.43 -8.16 25.49
CA VAL A 380 11.49 -7.55 24.55
C VAL A 380 10.90 -6.30 25.17
N PHE A 381 11.06 -5.16 24.49
CA PHE A 381 10.45 -3.88 24.82
C PHE A 381 9.16 -3.70 24.01
N PHE A 382 8.16 -3.05 24.60
CA PHE A 382 6.87 -2.85 23.98
C PHE A 382 6.56 -1.36 23.87
N ARG A 383 6.24 -0.92 22.62
CA ARG A 383 5.89 0.48 22.37
C ARG A 383 4.50 0.80 22.92
N ASP A 384 4.33 1.99 23.47
CA ASP A 384 3.02 2.59 23.65
C ASP A 384 2.54 3.10 22.29
N TRP A 385 1.50 2.48 21.77
CA TRP A 385 0.96 2.83 20.45
C TRP A 385 0.47 4.28 20.44
N THR A 386 -0.40 4.65 21.39
CA THR A 386 -1.00 5.99 21.44
C THR A 386 0.04 7.10 21.49
N LEU A 387 1.08 6.97 22.31
CA LEU A 387 2.14 7.99 22.39
C LEU A 387 2.97 8.05 21.11
N SER A 388 3.25 6.90 20.50
CA SER A 388 3.99 6.83 19.25
C SER A 388 3.19 7.46 18.10
N ASP A 389 1.90 7.14 17.97
CA ASP A 389 1.02 7.68 16.94
C ASP A 389 0.74 9.18 17.12
N LYS A 390 0.74 9.68 18.37
CA LYS A 390 0.66 11.13 18.59
C LYS A 390 1.86 11.86 17.97
N VAL A 391 3.07 11.34 18.15
CA VAL A 391 4.27 11.94 17.54
C VAL A 391 4.24 11.76 16.01
N GLY A 392 3.89 10.58 15.51
CA GLY A 392 3.88 10.29 14.09
C GLY A 392 2.81 11.06 13.29
N PHE A 393 1.65 11.32 13.90
CA PHE A 393 0.48 11.84 13.17
C PHE A 393 -0.18 13.03 13.86
N THR A 394 -0.63 12.90 15.12
CA THR A 394 -1.52 13.87 15.75
C THR A 394 -0.85 15.23 16.00
N TYR A 395 0.39 15.22 16.45
CA TYR A 395 1.11 16.44 16.86
C TYR A 395 1.53 17.34 15.71
N SER A 396 1.55 16.83 14.47
CA SER A 396 1.77 17.65 13.27
C SER A 396 0.71 18.76 13.10
N GLY A 397 -0.50 18.55 13.63
CA GLY A 397 -1.60 19.54 13.66
C GLY A 397 -1.54 20.54 14.81
N MET A 398 -0.51 20.50 15.67
CA MET A 398 -0.35 21.36 16.86
C MET A 398 0.89 22.24 16.76
N PRO A 399 0.92 23.41 17.43
CA PRO A 399 2.18 24.12 17.65
C PRO A 399 3.21 23.21 18.35
N GLY A 400 4.43 23.11 17.82
CA GLY A 400 5.43 22.13 18.26
C GLY A 400 5.79 22.23 19.75
N ASP A 401 5.82 23.42 20.32
CA ASP A 401 6.06 23.62 21.75
C ASP A 401 4.92 23.08 22.63
N LYS A 402 3.68 23.15 22.15
CA LYS A 402 2.48 22.62 22.82
C LYS A 402 2.44 21.11 22.72
N ALA A 403 2.75 20.56 21.55
CA ALA A 403 2.85 19.13 21.33
C ALA A 403 3.91 18.48 22.24
N ALA A 404 5.11 19.08 22.33
CA ALA A 404 6.16 18.61 23.24
C ALA A 404 5.73 18.66 24.72
N GLN A 405 5.04 19.74 25.15
CA GLN A 405 4.53 19.85 26.50
C GLN A 405 3.43 18.82 26.79
N ASP A 406 2.53 18.56 25.83
CA ASP A 406 1.50 17.51 25.96
C ASP A 406 2.13 16.13 26.16
N LEU A 407 3.16 15.80 25.39
CA LEU A 407 3.88 14.53 25.54
C LEU A 407 4.50 14.40 26.94
N ILE A 408 5.16 15.44 27.45
CA ILE A 408 5.70 15.43 28.82
C ILE A 408 4.58 15.24 29.85
N ASN A 409 3.45 15.94 29.70
CA ASN A 409 2.33 15.80 30.62
C ASN A 409 1.75 14.37 30.62
N ARG A 410 1.71 13.70 29.46
CA ARG A 410 1.29 12.29 29.35
C ARG A 410 2.26 11.34 30.05
N LEU A 411 3.56 11.57 29.91
CA LEU A 411 4.57 10.79 30.63
C LEU A 411 4.44 10.97 32.15
N GLU A 412 4.15 12.19 32.64
CA GLU A 412 3.86 12.43 34.05
C GLU A 412 2.54 11.76 34.50
N ASN A 413 1.52 11.71 33.69
CA ASN A 413 0.28 10.96 33.99
C ASN A 413 0.58 9.45 34.13
N ILE A 414 1.42 8.88 33.27
CA ILE A 414 1.86 7.48 33.36
C ILE A 414 2.60 7.26 34.70
N ARG A 415 3.52 8.17 35.08
CA ARG A 415 4.23 8.09 36.37
C ARG A 415 3.25 8.14 37.55
N ALA A 416 2.29 9.05 37.52
CA ALA A 416 1.24 9.13 38.53
C ALA A 416 0.39 7.83 38.58
N ARG A 417 0.03 7.26 37.44
CA ARG A 417 -0.72 6.02 37.35
C ARG A 417 0.02 4.85 37.98
N LEU A 418 1.30 4.66 37.65
CA LEU A 418 2.15 3.62 38.24
C LEU A 418 2.22 3.75 39.79
N LYS A 419 2.25 4.96 40.28
CA LYS A 419 2.22 5.22 41.74
C LYS A 419 0.85 4.88 42.34
N GLU A 420 -0.25 5.21 41.65
CA GLU A 420 -1.61 4.87 42.10
C GLU A 420 -1.83 3.36 42.13
N GLU A 421 -1.30 2.61 41.19
CA GLU A 421 -1.30 1.15 41.17
C GLU A 421 -0.43 0.53 42.27
N GLY A 422 0.44 1.31 42.92
CA GLY A 422 1.44 0.79 43.83
C GLY A 422 2.48 -0.09 43.12
N ALA A 423 2.71 0.17 41.82
CA ALA A 423 3.66 -0.57 41.01
C ALA A 423 5.07 -0.53 41.56
N GLN A 424 5.74 -1.67 41.58
CA GLN A 424 7.07 -1.82 42.16
C GLN A 424 8.15 -1.98 41.12
N GLY A 425 9.28 -1.34 41.30
CA GLY A 425 10.48 -1.43 40.48
C GLY A 425 10.55 -0.33 39.40
N PRO A 426 11.62 -0.34 38.62
CA PRO A 426 11.83 0.64 37.55
C PRO A 426 10.86 0.37 36.39
N HIS A 427 10.39 1.46 35.77
CA HIS A 427 9.51 1.40 34.61
C HIS A 427 10.08 2.20 33.44
N ILE A 428 9.87 1.73 32.24
CA ILE A 428 10.31 2.36 31.00
C ILE A 428 9.16 2.44 29.99
N VAL A 429 8.89 3.64 29.52
CA VAL A 429 8.00 3.89 28.37
C VAL A 429 8.83 3.77 27.10
N SER A 430 8.35 3.05 26.11
CA SER A 430 8.97 3.01 24.79
C SER A 430 8.07 3.72 23.78
N ILE A 431 8.59 4.79 23.16
CA ILE A 431 8.00 5.48 22.02
C ILE A 431 8.86 5.08 20.81
N ILE A 432 8.26 4.36 19.89
CA ILE A 432 8.93 3.79 18.70
C ILE A 432 8.10 4.12 17.48
N LEU A 433 8.68 4.78 16.50
CA LEU A 433 8.02 5.14 15.25
C LEU A 433 9.05 5.38 14.14
N ASP A 434 8.54 5.53 12.90
CA ASP A 434 9.36 5.90 11.76
C ASP A 434 10.05 7.24 12.00
N GLY A 435 11.33 7.29 11.66
CA GLY A 435 12.18 8.42 11.95
C GLY A 435 12.14 9.52 10.91
N GLU A 436 11.64 9.24 9.69
CA GLU A 436 11.62 10.20 8.59
C GLU A 436 10.23 10.71 8.20
N ASN A 437 9.19 9.88 8.30
CA ASN A 437 7.90 10.15 7.67
C ASN A 437 7.08 11.27 8.31
N ALA A 438 7.26 11.53 9.62
CA ALA A 438 6.44 12.49 10.35
C ALA A 438 6.74 13.95 9.99
N TRP A 439 8.01 14.31 9.74
CA TRP A 439 8.49 15.69 9.83
C TRP A 439 8.04 16.58 8.69
N GLU A 440 7.77 16.04 7.51
CA GLU A 440 7.23 16.82 6.39
C GLU A 440 5.79 17.31 6.62
N TYR A 441 5.09 16.79 7.63
CA TYR A 441 3.77 17.26 8.05
C TYR A 441 3.82 18.29 9.17
N TYR A 442 4.97 18.44 9.84
CA TYR A 442 5.18 19.43 10.88
C TYR A 442 5.63 20.78 10.31
N ASP A 443 5.34 21.86 11.04
CA ASP A 443 5.87 23.17 10.69
C ASP A 443 7.40 23.16 10.83
N ASN A 444 8.09 23.67 9.79
CA ASN A 444 9.54 23.79 9.76
C ASN A 444 10.26 22.49 10.14
N ASP A 445 9.79 21.37 9.60
CA ASP A 445 10.43 20.06 9.77
C ASP A 445 10.49 19.58 11.23
N GLY A 446 9.49 19.90 12.01
CA GLY A 446 9.40 19.48 13.42
C GLY A 446 10.43 20.10 14.37
N LYS A 447 11.24 21.08 13.92
CA LYS A 447 12.32 21.68 14.73
C LYS A 447 11.87 22.21 16.09
N LEU A 448 10.74 22.92 16.11
CA LEU A 448 10.20 23.44 17.37
C LEU A 448 9.78 22.33 18.32
N PHE A 449 9.19 21.26 17.80
CA PHE A 449 8.79 20.10 18.61
C PHE A 449 10.01 19.39 19.19
N LEU A 450 10.95 18.95 18.34
CA LEU A 450 12.12 18.19 18.77
C LEU A 450 13.00 18.96 19.75
N ASN A 451 13.33 20.21 19.45
CA ASN A 451 14.14 21.03 20.33
C ASN A 451 13.46 21.31 21.68
N THR A 452 12.14 21.57 21.69
CA THR A 452 11.39 21.76 22.92
C THR A 452 11.34 20.48 23.74
N LEU A 453 11.06 19.34 23.11
CA LEU A 453 11.02 18.03 23.75
C LEU A 453 12.36 17.69 24.40
N TYR A 454 13.44 17.76 23.64
CA TYR A 454 14.79 17.42 24.16
C TYR A 454 15.25 18.37 25.28
N ARG A 455 14.92 19.65 25.17
CA ARG A 455 15.17 20.62 26.27
C ARG A 455 14.40 20.23 27.53
N LEU A 456 13.09 19.97 27.43
CA LEU A 456 12.24 19.57 28.55
C LEU A 456 12.74 18.28 29.22
N LEU A 457 13.12 17.29 28.41
CA LEU A 457 13.69 16.03 28.88
C LEU A 457 15.07 16.24 29.56
N SER A 458 15.93 17.11 29.02
CA SER A 458 17.23 17.42 29.62
C SER A 458 17.13 18.10 30.98
N GLU A 459 16.06 18.87 31.19
CA GLU A 459 15.77 19.60 32.42
C GLU A 459 15.02 18.76 33.47
N SER A 460 14.37 17.65 33.02
CA SER A 460 13.48 16.83 33.87
C SER A 460 14.26 16.10 34.98
N GLN A 461 13.68 16.09 36.20
CA GLN A 461 14.18 15.30 37.32
C GLN A 461 13.42 13.98 37.51
N THR A 462 12.25 13.85 36.87
CA THR A 462 11.31 12.74 37.05
C THR A 462 11.25 11.83 35.85
N ILE A 463 11.66 12.30 34.67
CA ILE A 463 11.74 11.54 33.44
C ILE A 463 13.19 11.49 32.97
N LYS A 464 13.72 10.31 32.70
CA LYS A 464 15.10 10.12 32.23
C LYS A 464 15.11 9.32 30.94
N THR A 465 15.67 9.88 29.85
CA THR A 465 15.90 9.15 28.63
C THR A 465 17.05 8.17 28.81
N VAL A 466 16.86 6.96 28.32
CA VAL A 466 17.85 5.87 28.30
C VAL A 466 17.66 5.02 27.05
N THR A 467 18.75 4.41 26.61
CA THR A 467 18.65 3.36 25.59
C THR A 467 18.23 2.02 26.22
N PRO A 468 17.65 1.09 25.46
CA PRO A 468 17.32 -0.25 25.96
C PRO A 468 18.50 -0.97 26.60
N SER A 469 19.70 -0.88 26.02
CA SER A 469 20.92 -1.49 26.59
C SER A 469 21.33 -0.84 27.90
N GLU A 470 21.21 0.47 28.06
CA GLU A 470 21.48 1.16 29.33
C GLU A 470 20.47 0.72 30.39
N TYR A 471 19.17 0.66 30.04
CA TYR A 471 18.14 0.22 30.98
C TYR A 471 18.38 -1.22 31.47
N LEU A 472 18.72 -2.16 30.59
CA LEU A 472 19.03 -3.54 30.95
C LEU A 472 20.34 -3.65 31.79
N ALA A 473 21.30 -2.78 31.53
CA ALA A 473 22.52 -2.73 32.34
C ALA A 473 22.27 -2.20 33.79
N MET A 474 21.39 -1.21 33.94
CA MET A 474 20.96 -0.70 35.23
C MET A 474 20.06 -1.69 35.97
N PHE A 475 19.21 -2.39 35.24
CA PHE A 475 18.17 -3.28 35.80
C PHE A 475 18.19 -4.64 35.09
N PRO A 476 19.16 -5.51 35.41
CA PRO A 476 19.33 -6.77 34.69
C PRO A 476 18.24 -7.82 35.02
N GLU A 477 17.52 -7.64 36.09
CA GLU A 477 16.43 -8.54 36.51
C GLU A 477 15.11 -8.03 35.93
N GLN A 478 14.56 -8.76 35.00
CA GLN A 478 13.27 -8.46 34.36
C GLN A 478 12.30 -9.63 34.51
N ARG A 479 10.99 -9.33 34.39
CA ARG A 479 9.95 -10.36 34.32
C ARG A 479 10.14 -11.24 33.08
N THR A 480 9.64 -12.46 33.11
CA THR A 480 9.66 -13.39 31.99
C THR A 480 8.25 -13.56 31.45
N LEU A 481 8.09 -13.49 30.13
CA LEU A 481 6.88 -13.93 29.44
C LEU A 481 6.92 -15.44 29.29
N GLU A 482 5.79 -16.07 29.57
CA GLU A 482 5.63 -17.51 29.37
C GLU A 482 5.73 -17.88 27.90
N LYS A 483 5.06 -17.08 27.05
CA LYS A 483 5.07 -17.24 25.58
C LYS A 483 4.93 -15.85 24.92
N LEU A 484 5.71 -15.61 23.89
CA LEU A 484 5.57 -14.44 23.02
C LEU A 484 4.56 -14.74 21.92
N PHE A 485 3.47 -13.98 21.88
CA PHE A 485 2.45 -14.10 20.83
C PHE A 485 3.01 -13.60 19.47
N PRO A 486 2.73 -14.27 18.36
CA PRO A 486 3.18 -13.81 17.04
C PRO A 486 2.36 -12.60 16.58
N GLY A 487 3.05 -11.55 16.11
CA GLY A 487 2.40 -10.33 15.62
C GLY A 487 3.41 -9.23 15.34
N ALA A 488 2.90 -8.09 14.88
CA ALA A 488 3.64 -6.91 14.50
C ALA A 488 3.45 -5.75 15.50
N TRP A 489 4.07 -4.61 15.25
CA TRP A 489 4.09 -3.47 16.18
C TRP A 489 2.74 -2.74 16.33
N PHE A 490 1.79 -2.94 15.40
CA PHE A 490 0.45 -2.36 15.44
C PHE A 490 -0.69 -3.39 15.48
N SER A 491 -0.39 -4.69 15.28
CA SER A 491 -1.41 -5.72 15.31
C SER A 491 -0.86 -7.06 15.85
N PRO A 492 -1.71 -7.90 16.49
CA PRO A 492 -1.30 -9.22 16.94
C PRO A 492 -1.47 -10.26 15.81
N ASN A 493 -1.12 -9.90 14.58
CA ASN A 493 -1.15 -10.76 13.39
C ASN A 493 -0.16 -10.23 12.34
N TYR A 494 -0.20 -10.78 11.11
CA TYR A 494 0.62 -10.36 9.98
C TYR A 494 -0.23 -10.09 8.73
N ASP A 495 -1.50 -9.72 8.89
CA ASP A 495 -2.47 -9.62 7.79
C ASP A 495 -2.05 -8.64 6.70
N THR A 496 -1.32 -7.58 7.04
CA THR A 496 -0.80 -6.59 6.07
C THR A 496 0.24 -7.17 5.09
N TRP A 497 0.77 -8.37 5.34
CA TRP A 497 1.81 -8.98 4.49
C TRP A 497 1.42 -10.34 3.94
N ILE A 498 0.34 -10.95 4.44
CA ILE A 498 -0.08 -12.29 4.05
C ILE A 498 -1.54 -12.54 4.42
N GLY A 499 -2.37 -12.93 3.46
CA GLY A 499 -3.77 -13.29 3.70
C GLY A 499 -4.70 -12.88 2.58
N GLU A 500 -4.33 -11.90 1.76
CA GLU A 500 -5.12 -11.44 0.62
C GLU A 500 -4.66 -12.07 -0.72
N PRO A 501 -5.47 -12.02 -1.77
CA PRO A 501 -5.16 -12.70 -3.04
C PRO A 501 -3.84 -12.29 -3.70
N GLU A 502 -3.51 -11.00 -3.71
CA GLU A 502 -2.28 -10.48 -4.31
C GLU A 502 -1.06 -10.89 -3.50
N GLU A 503 -1.11 -10.77 -2.17
CA GLU A 503 -0.07 -11.25 -1.27
C GLU A 503 0.15 -12.76 -1.42
N LYS A 504 -0.94 -13.53 -1.46
CA LYS A 504 -0.90 -14.97 -1.69
C LYS A 504 -0.18 -15.30 -3.00
N GLN A 505 -0.43 -14.54 -4.06
CA GLN A 505 0.26 -14.74 -5.34
C GLN A 505 1.74 -14.37 -5.25
N ALA A 506 2.08 -13.27 -4.58
CA ALA A 506 3.47 -12.85 -4.36
C ALA A 506 4.25 -13.91 -3.56
N TRP A 507 3.68 -14.41 -2.46
CA TRP A 507 4.28 -15.51 -1.69
C TRP A 507 4.44 -16.81 -2.52
N ASN A 508 3.49 -17.12 -3.41
CA ASN A 508 3.62 -18.28 -4.30
C ASN A 508 4.78 -18.11 -5.29
N TYR A 509 4.97 -16.90 -5.83
CA TYR A 509 6.10 -16.60 -6.71
C TYR A 509 7.43 -16.70 -5.94
N LEU A 510 7.47 -16.13 -4.75
CA LEU A 510 8.64 -16.20 -3.85
C LEU A 510 8.99 -17.67 -3.52
N ALA A 511 7.97 -18.46 -3.11
CA ALA A 511 8.15 -19.87 -2.74
C ALA A 511 8.66 -20.72 -3.90
N GLN A 512 8.11 -20.51 -5.11
CA GLN A 512 8.56 -21.25 -6.29
C GLN A 512 9.99 -20.89 -6.66
N THR A 513 10.34 -19.61 -6.66
CA THR A 513 11.70 -19.13 -6.94
C THR A 513 12.68 -19.69 -5.92
N ARG A 514 12.35 -19.64 -4.62
CA ARG A 514 13.21 -20.18 -3.55
C ARG A 514 13.36 -21.69 -3.62
N TYR A 515 12.31 -22.40 -3.99
CA TYR A 515 12.37 -23.83 -4.26
C TYR A 515 13.33 -24.13 -5.41
N ASP A 516 13.29 -23.40 -6.50
CA ASP A 516 14.19 -23.59 -7.64
C ASP A 516 15.64 -23.30 -7.25
N LEU A 517 15.90 -22.21 -6.51
CA LEU A 517 17.21 -21.88 -5.96
C LEU A 517 17.72 -22.98 -5.01
N SER A 518 16.83 -23.65 -4.25
CA SER A 518 17.20 -24.72 -3.32
C SER A 518 17.89 -25.92 -4.01
N LYS A 519 17.70 -26.06 -5.32
CA LYS A 519 18.38 -27.09 -6.13
C LYS A 519 19.89 -26.85 -6.26
N TYR A 520 20.36 -25.62 -6.01
CA TYR A 520 21.75 -25.20 -6.06
C TYR A 520 22.40 -25.10 -4.68
N ASP A 521 21.74 -24.50 -3.72
CA ASP A 521 22.33 -24.24 -2.38
C ASP A 521 22.03 -25.35 -1.36
N ILE A 522 20.86 -25.95 -1.36
CA ILE A 522 20.43 -26.96 -0.37
C ILE A 522 20.63 -28.39 -0.89
N SER A 523 19.86 -28.79 -1.92
CA SER A 523 19.88 -30.16 -2.42
C SER A 523 21.04 -30.44 -3.36
N LYS A 524 21.65 -29.39 -3.93
CA LYS A 524 22.82 -29.49 -4.84
C LYS A 524 22.61 -30.43 -6.03
N THR A 525 21.36 -30.53 -6.48
CA THR A 525 20.97 -31.33 -7.66
C THR A 525 21.29 -30.61 -8.97
N ARG A 526 21.54 -29.30 -8.92
CA ARG A 526 22.07 -28.48 -10.00
C ARG A 526 23.35 -27.79 -9.56
N GLN A 527 24.17 -27.35 -10.52
CA GLN A 527 25.46 -26.72 -10.27
C GLN A 527 25.54 -25.33 -10.91
N ALA A 528 26.09 -24.40 -10.17
CA ALA A 528 26.54 -23.10 -10.64
C ALA A 528 27.80 -22.70 -9.87
N SER A 529 28.47 -21.62 -10.26
CA SER A 529 29.64 -21.14 -9.50
C SER A 529 29.23 -20.66 -8.12
N PRO A 530 30.09 -20.71 -7.10
CA PRO A 530 29.79 -20.19 -5.77
C PRO A 530 29.36 -18.72 -5.79
N GLU A 531 29.95 -17.92 -6.68
CA GLU A 531 29.67 -16.51 -6.87
C GLU A 531 28.25 -16.31 -7.43
N ALA A 532 27.86 -17.11 -8.43
CA ALA A 532 26.52 -17.09 -9.02
C ALA A 532 25.44 -17.46 -7.98
N ILE A 533 25.71 -18.51 -7.17
CA ILE A 533 24.80 -18.90 -6.10
C ILE A 533 24.70 -17.80 -5.03
N ALA A 534 25.83 -17.20 -4.63
CA ALA A 534 25.84 -16.11 -3.65
C ALA A 534 25.07 -14.89 -4.13
N GLN A 535 25.20 -14.55 -5.42
CA GLN A 535 24.46 -13.48 -6.04
C GLN A 535 22.94 -13.78 -6.14
N ALA A 536 22.59 -14.99 -6.55
CA ALA A 536 21.18 -15.43 -6.58
C ALA A 536 20.56 -15.40 -5.19
N LEU A 537 21.29 -15.84 -4.14
CA LEU A 537 20.84 -15.73 -2.75
C LEU A 537 20.68 -14.27 -2.30
N ASP A 538 21.55 -13.35 -2.73
CA ASP A 538 21.39 -11.92 -2.40
C ASP A 538 20.11 -11.35 -2.97
N TYR A 539 19.81 -11.62 -4.25
CA TYR A 539 18.56 -11.19 -4.85
C TYR A 539 17.34 -11.85 -4.20
N MET A 540 17.44 -13.12 -3.82
CA MET A 540 16.38 -13.82 -3.10
C MET A 540 16.08 -13.15 -1.75
N TYR A 541 17.09 -12.86 -0.94
CA TYR A 541 16.93 -12.17 0.33
C TYR A 541 16.35 -10.76 0.17
N LEU A 542 16.74 -10.05 -0.89
CA LEU A 542 16.14 -8.73 -1.20
C LEU A 542 14.67 -8.85 -1.59
N ALA A 543 14.26 -9.94 -2.24
CA ALA A 543 12.86 -10.22 -2.56
C ALA A 543 12.02 -10.67 -1.35
N GLU A 544 12.66 -11.16 -0.28
CA GLU A 544 12.03 -11.54 1.00
C GLU A 544 11.66 -10.32 1.88
N GLY A 545 12.03 -9.11 1.48
CA GLY A 545 11.73 -7.88 2.20
C GLY A 545 10.23 -7.63 2.35
N SER A 546 9.81 -7.09 3.51
CA SER A 546 8.41 -6.78 3.81
C SER A 546 7.84 -5.68 2.94
N ASP A 547 8.69 -4.77 2.46
CA ASP A 547 8.30 -3.59 1.67
C ASP A 547 7.51 -3.95 0.42
N TRP A 548 7.81 -5.09 -0.21
CA TRP A 548 7.08 -5.57 -1.39
C TRP A 548 5.66 -5.95 -1.04
N PHE A 549 5.47 -6.72 0.04
CA PHE A 549 4.19 -7.26 0.49
C PHE A 549 3.28 -6.18 1.10
N TRP A 550 3.86 -5.09 1.60
CA TRP A 550 3.13 -3.94 2.14
C TRP A 550 2.17 -3.29 1.12
N TRP A 551 2.52 -3.36 -0.17
CA TRP A 551 1.78 -2.72 -1.26
C TRP A 551 0.87 -3.68 -2.04
N TYR A 552 0.79 -4.95 -1.62
CA TYR A 552 -0.20 -5.89 -2.12
C TYR A 552 -1.43 -5.89 -1.21
N GLY A 553 -2.61 -6.23 -1.78
CA GLY A 553 -3.86 -6.27 -1.02
C GLY A 553 -4.61 -4.94 -1.01
N SER A 554 -5.58 -4.83 -0.11
CA SER A 554 -6.56 -3.74 -0.08
C SER A 554 -6.32 -2.71 1.03
N ASP A 555 -5.43 -2.97 1.96
CA ASP A 555 -5.22 -2.16 3.17
C ASP A 555 -4.24 -0.99 2.97
N GLN A 556 -3.38 -1.04 1.94
CA GLN A 556 -2.40 0.00 1.62
C GLN A 556 -2.45 0.38 0.13
N ASP A 557 -2.18 1.64 -0.18
CA ASP A 557 -2.10 2.16 -1.56
C ASP A 557 -1.00 3.24 -1.65
N SER A 558 0.05 2.96 -2.40
CA SER A 558 1.12 3.93 -2.70
C SER A 558 0.75 4.91 -3.83
N GLY A 559 -0.38 4.68 -4.52
CA GLY A 559 -0.70 5.31 -5.79
C GLY A 559 0.19 4.85 -6.97
N GLN A 560 1.14 3.95 -6.72
CA GLN A 560 2.09 3.40 -7.70
C GLN A 560 2.48 1.95 -7.36
N ASP A 561 1.53 1.13 -6.92
CA ASP A 561 1.79 -0.24 -6.43
C ASP A 561 2.39 -1.13 -7.52
N GLU A 562 2.06 -0.89 -8.80
CA GLU A 562 2.69 -1.59 -9.92
C GLU A 562 4.21 -1.35 -10.01
N TYR A 563 4.74 -0.27 -9.44
CA TYR A 563 6.18 -0.06 -9.33
C TYR A 563 6.83 -1.06 -8.38
N PHE A 564 6.20 -1.32 -7.23
CA PHE A 564 6.69 -2.28 -6.25
C PHE A 564 6.54 -3.71 -6.77
N ASP A 565 5.42 -4.05 -7.43
CA ASP A 565 5.24 -5.33 -8.12
C ASP A 565 6.34 -5.58 -9.17
N GLN A 566 6.65 -4.58 -9.99
CA GLN A 566 7.72 -4.68 -10.98
C GLN A 566 9.08 -4.91 -10.32
N GLY A 567 9.39 -4.19 -9.23
CA GLY A 567 10.63 -4.33 -8.48
C GLY A 567 10.79 -5.71 -7.87
N PHE A 568 9.74 -6.22 -7.21
CA PHE A 568 9.71 -7.57 -6.66
C PHE A 568 9.97 -8.63 -7.72
N ARG A 569 9.21 -8.62 -8.83
CA ARG A 569 9.37 -9.59 -9.92
C ARG A 569 10.73 -9.47 -10.61
N ALA A 570 11.28 -8.26 -10.72
CA ALA A 570 12.64 -8.06 -11.25
C ALA A 570 13.70 -8.73 -10.36
N LEU A 571 13.58 -8.68 -9.04
CA LEU A 571 14.47 -9.41 -8.13
C LEU A 571 14.36 -10.92 -8.32
N LEU A 572 13.15 -11.45 -8.46
CA LEU A 572 12.96 -12.89 -8.75
C LEU A 572 13.58 -13.29 -10.10
N ALA A 573 13.43 -12.45 -11.13
CA ALA A 573 14.09 -12.69 -12.43
C ALA A 573 15.62 -12.74 -12.28
N LYS A 574 16.20 -11.81 -11.50
CA LYS A 574 17.65 -11.75 -11.23
C LYS A 574 18.18 -13.01 -10.54
N VAL A 575 17.37 -13.71 -9.74
CA VAL A 575 17.76 -15.01 -9.17
C VAL A 575 18.06 -16.03 -10.28
N TYR A 576 17.17 -16.16 -11.28
CA TYR A 576 17.35 -17.08 -12.41
C TYR A 576 18.49 -16.64 -13.32
N GLU A 577 18.57 -15.36 -13.67
CA GLU A 577 19.62 -14.81 -14.51
C GLU A 577 21.02 -15.05 -13.91
N SER A 578 21.17 -14.87 -12.57
CA SER A 578 22.44 -15.12 -11.88
C SER A 578 22.90 -16.57 -11.99
N LEU A 579 21.94 -17.51 -12.07
CA LEU A 579 22.21 -18.94 -12.22
C LEU A 579 22.39 -19.37 -13.68
N GLY A 580 22.22 -18.46 -14.65
CA GLY A 580 22.22 -18.76 -16.08
C GLY A 580 21.00 -19.56 -16.54
N GLU A 581 19.89 -19.51 -15.77
CA GLU A 581 18.62 -20.16 -16.09
C GLU A 581 17.68 -19.20 -16.82
N PRO A 582 16.81 -19.69 -17.70
CA PRO A 582 15.75 -18.86 -18.27
C PRO A 582 14.75 -18.42 -17.18
N VAL A 583 14.35 -17.17 -17.24
CA VAL A 583 13.31 -16.62 -16.33
C VAL A 583 11.98 -17.34 -16.62
N PRO A 584 11.35 -17.97 -15.63
CA PRO A 584 10.08 -18.66 -15.82
C PRO A 584 8.96 -17.69 -16.20
N ALA A 585 8.03 -18.14 -17.02
CA ALA A 585 6.94 -17.30 -17.55
C ALA A 585 6.11 -16.62 -16.45
N TYR A 586 5.89 -17.26 -15.31
CA TYR A 586 5.09 -16.69 -14.22
C TYR A 586 5.69 -15.41 -13.65
N VAL A 587 7.03 -15.29 -13.60
CA VAL A 587 7.70 -14.08 -13.08
C VAL A 587 7.37 -12.84 -13.90
N ASN A 588 7.06 -13.01 -15.18
CA ASN A 588 6.68 -11.92 -16.07
C ASN A 588 5.20 -11.51 -15.91
N VAL A 589 4.37 -12.35 -15.29
CA VAL A 589 2.95 -12.04 -15.07
C VAL A 589 2.82 -11.03 -13.91
N PRO A 590 2.26 -9.84 -14.15
CA PRO A 590 2.04 -8.86 -13.08
C PRO A 590 1.10 -9.42 -12.00
N ILE A 591 1.46 -9.22 -10.75
CA ILE A 591 0.57 -9.48 -9.60
C ILE A 591 -0.42 -8.33 -9.51
N ILE A 592 0.08 -7.09 -9.60
CA ILE A 592 -0.74 -5.89 -9.75
C ILE A 592 -0.79 -5.54 -11.24
N PRO A 593 -1.94 -5.71 -11.90
CA PRO A 593 -2.08 -5.35 -13.31
C PRO A 593 -1.91 -3.83 -13.50
N LYS A 594 -1.31 -3.43 -14.62
CA LYS A 594 -1.31 -2.01 -14.98
C LYS A 594 -2.73 -1.46 -15.02
N LYS A 595 -2.92 -0.26 -14.48
CA LYS A 595 -4.19 0.46 -14.59
C LYS A 595 -4.59 0.61 -16.06
N PRO A 596 -5.88 0.54 -16.38
CA PRO A 596 -6.33 0.73 -17.76
C PRO A 596 -5.91 2.09 -18.30
N ALA A 597 -5.53 2.13 -19.58
CA ALA A 597 -5.33 3.39 -20.27
C ALA A 597 -6.66 4.14 -20.36
N LYS A 598 -6.63 5.45 -20.12
CA LYS A 598 -7.79 6.30 -20.33
C LYS A 598 -8.00 6.54 -21.82
N ALA A 599 -9.17 6.20 -22.33
CA ALA A 599 -9.54 6.51 -23.70
C ALA A 599 -9.79 8.03 -23.87
N GLU A 600 -9.40 8.62 -24.97
CA GLU A 600 -9.79 9.99 -25.33
C GLU A 600 -11.30 10.07 -25.67
N GLN A 601 -11.84 9.00 -26.24
CA GLN A 601 -13.26 8.78 -26.42
C GLN A 601 -13.61 7.39 -25.91
N GLU A 602 -14.60 7.31 -25.04
CA GLU A 602 -15.20 6.05 -24.61
C GLU A 602 -16.18 5.52 -25.64
N VAL A 603 -16.48 4.21 -25.57
CA VAL A 603 -17.50 3.60 -26.44
C VAL A 603 -18.86 4.24 -26.19
N LYS A 604 -19.52 4.71 -27.26
CA LYS A 604 -20.83 5.39 -27.19
C LYS A 604 -22.02 4.49 -27.45
N GLY A 605 -21.82 3.18 -27.59
CA GLY A 605 -22.85 2.21 -27.87
C GLY A 605 -22.40 1.14 -28.87
N LEU A 606 -23.29 0.22 -29.17
CA LEU A 606 -22.98 -0.86 -30.10
C LEU A 606 -22.77 -0.32 -31.53
N SER A 607 -21.75 -0.83 -32.22
CA SER A 607 -21.49 -0.54 -33.63
C SER A 607 -20.81 -1.72 -34.33
N THR A 608 -21.08 -1.87 -35.58
CA THR A 608 -20.58 -2.96 -36.45
C THR A 608 -19.78 -2.34 -37.59
N PRO A 609 -18.50 -2.01 -37.42
CA PRO A 609 -17.66 -1.50 -38.50
C PRO A 609 -17.50 -2.54 -39.64
N ASN A 610 -17.32 -2.07 -40.87
CA ASN A 610 -16.95 -2.93 -41.98
C ASN A 610 -15.45 -3.23 -41.92
N ILE A 611 -15.03 -4.47 -42.06
CA ILE A 611 -13.62 -4.85 -41.94
C ILE A 611 -13.08 -5.02 -43.35
N ASP A 612 -12.58 -3.93 -43.94
CA ASP A 612 -12.03 -3.88 -45.30
C ASP A 612 -10.67 -3.16 -45.40
N GLY A 613 -10.14 -2.64 -44.30
CA GLY A 613 -8.86 -1.90 -44.22
C GLY A 613 -8.98 -0.44 -44.65
N ILE A 614 -10.17 0.13 -44.67
CA ILE A 614 -10.43 1.52 -45.02
C ILE A 614 -11.20 2.20 -43.89
N ASP A 615 -10.63 3.24 -43.31
CA ASP A 615 -11.28 4.04 -42.28
C ASP A 615 -12.27 5.03 -42.93
N GLU A 616 -13.52 4.63 -43.13
CA GLU A 616 -14.55 5.51 -43.71
C GLU A 616 -15.06 6.53 -42.65
N PRO A 617 -15.35 7.79 -43.07
CA PRO A 617 -15.85 8.81 -42.16
C PRO A 617 -17.13 8.37 -41.44
N GLY A 618 -17.07 8.33 -40.09
CA GLY A 618 -18.20 8.01 -39.21
C GLY A 618 -18.37 6.53 -38.86
N GLU A 619 -17.66 5.64 -39.50
CA GLU A 619 -17.73 4.19 -39.27
C GLU A 619 -17.34 3.82 -37.82
N TRP A 620 -16.30 4.43 -37.30
CA TRP A 620 -15.80 4.24 -35.95
C TRP A 620 -16.22 5.35 -34.96
N ALA A 621 -17.28 6.10 -35.26
CA ALA A 621 -17.72 7.24 -34.47
C ALA A 621 -18.14 6.86 -33.04
N ASN A 622 -18.58 5.62 -32.80
CA ASN A 622 -18.98 5.11 -31.50
C ASN A 622 -17.87 4.33 -30.78
N ALA A 623 -16.70 4.19 -31.37
CA ALA A 623 -15.58 3.41 -30.86
C ALA A 623 -14.88 4.14 -29.71
N ALA A 624 -14.25 3.38 -28.78
CA ALA A 624 -13.21 3.92 -27.93
C ALA A 624 -11.99 4.31 -28.77
N LEU A 625 -11.31 5.40 -28.40
CA LEU A 625 -10.14 5.89 -29.10
C LEU A 625 -8.98 6.15 -28.13
N PHE A 626 -7.80 5.66 -28.49
CA PHE A 626 -6.54 5.91 -27.82
C PHE A 626 -5.54 6.47 -28.83
N THR A 627 -5.02 7.67 -28.56
CA THR A 627 -3.99 8.27 -29.42
C THR A 627 -2.62 8.14 -28.78
N SER A 628 -1.59 7.96 -29.58
CA SER A 628 -0.22 7.79 -29.08
C SER A 628 0.53 9.12 -28.88
N GLY A 629 -0.08 10.25 -29.23
CA GLY A 629 0.56 11.56 -29.17
C GLY A 629 1.88 11.63 -29.93
N ALA A 630 2.87 12.34 -29.35
CA ALA A 630 4.19 12.50 -29.96
C ALA A 630 5.10 11.26 -29.78
N GLN A 631 4.81 10.37 -28.86
CA GLN A 631 5.68 9.22 -28.49
C GLN A 631 5.69 8.10 -29.55
N ALA A 632 4.55 7.88 -30.22
CA ALA A 632 4.46 6.94 -31.33
C ALA A 632 3.68 7.60 -32.48
N ALA A 633 4.28 8.62 -33.08
CA ALA A 633 3.65 9.55 -33.99
C ALA A 633 2.82 8.86 -35.08
N GLY A 634 1.53 9.05 -35.03
CA GLY A 634 0.56 8.56 -36.02
C GLY A 634 0.00 7.16 -35.75
N LEU A 635 0.29 6.54 -34.59
CA LEU A 635 -0.39 5.30 -34.18
C LEU A 635 -1.62 5.63 -33.33
N ASN A 636 -2.80 5.20 -33.75
CA ASN A 636 -4.04 5.35 -33.01
C ASN A 636 -4.77 4.02 -32.95
N LEU A 637 -5.12 3.60 -31.73
CA LEU A 637 -5.89 2.39 -31.48
C LEU A 637 -7.35 2.75 -31.23
N ALA A 638 -8.26 2.05 -31.86
CA ALA A 638 -9.68 2.12 -31.53
C ALA A 638 -10.26 0.72 -31.33
N TYR A 639 -11.28 0.62 -30.48
CA TYR A 639 -12.09 -0.59 -30.42
C TYR A 639 -13.59 -0.25 -30.36
N ALA A 640 -14.38 -1.14 -30.93
CA ALA A 640 -15.84 -1.12 -30.89
C ALA A 640 -16.35 -2.55 -30.67
N PHE A 641 -17.62 -2.71 -30.40
CA PHE A 641 -18.23 -4.02 -30.27
C PHE A 641 -19.72 -4.00 -30.65
N ASP A 642 -20.22 -5.16 -30.98
CA ASP A 642 -21.65 -5.44 -31.11
C ASP A 642 -22.00 -6.76 -30.40
N ALA A 643 -23.20 -7.28 -30.62
CA ALA A 643 -23.64 -8.54 -30.03
C ALA A 643 -22.83 -9.77 -30.48
N SER A 644 -22.05 -9.66 -31.55
CA SER A 644 -21.35 -10.79 -32.19
C SER A 644 -19.83 -10.77 -32.02
N ALA A 645 -19.21 -9.58 -31.94
CA ALA A 645 -17.77 -9.47 -32.02
C ALA A 645 -17.22 -8.22 -31.33
N LEU A 646 -15.93 -8.30 -30.95
CA LEU A 646 -15.03 -7.19 -30.66
C LEU A 646 -14.35 -6.76 -31.96
N TYR A 647 -14.41 -5.48 -32.27
CA TYR A 647 -13.76 -4.87 -33.44
C TYR A 647 -12.57 -4.05 -32.99
N VAL A 648 -11.42 -4.16 -33.65
CA VAL A 648 -10.19 -3.47 -33.36
C VAL A 648 -9.68 -2.78 -34.62
N ARG A 649 -9.30 -1.49 -34.50
CA ARG A 649 -8.68 -0.72 -35.56
C ARG A 649 -7.35 -0.12 -35.10
N LEU A 650 -6.31 -0.25 -35.93
CA LEU A 650 -5.03 0.42 -35.75
C LEU A 650 -4.78 1.34 -36.94
N ASN A 651 -4.72 2.64 -36.73
CA ASN A 651 -4.29 3.62 -37.72
C ASN A 651 -2.82 3.92 -37.58
N TYR A 652 -2.12 4.12 -38.70
CA TYR A 652 -0.69 4.45 -38.77
C TYR A 652 -0.38 5.45 -39.89
N SER A 653 0.58 6.36 -39.64
CA SER A 653 0.89 7.45 -40.59
C SER A 653 1.74 7.04 -41.78
N GLN A 654 2.45 5.91 -41.72
CA GLN A 654 3.32 5.40 -42.76
C GLN A 654 2.98 3.94 -43.05
N SER A 655 3.04 3.52 -44.31
CA SER A 655 2.83 2.12 -44.67
C SER A 655 3.74 1.19 -43.88
N LEU A 656 3.16 0.13 -43.33
CA LEU A 656 3.91 -0.85 -42.58
C LEU A 656 4.85 -1.65 -43.48
N PRO A 657 6.04 -2.07 -43.01
CA PRO A 657 6.92 -2.95 -43.77
C PRO A 657 6.26 -4.30 -44.02
N PRO A 658 6.60 -5.00 -45.15
CA PRO A 658 5.99 -6.28 -45.50
C PRO A 658 6.12 -7.38 -44.45
N ALA A 659 7.08 -7.27 -43.53
CA ALA A 659 7.30 -8.22 -42.44
C ALA A 659 6.63 -7.78 -41.12
N ALA A 660 5.83 -6.70 -41.13
CA ALA A 660 5.16 -6.24 -39.93
C ALA A 660 4.09 -7.25 -39.48
N ARG A 661 4.08 -7.50 -38.17
CA ARG A 661 3.04 -8.30 -37.50
C ARG A 661 2.28 -7.41 -36.56
N ILE A 662 0.97 -7.59 -36.50
CA ILE A 662 0.10 -6.91 -35.56
C ILE A 662 -0.47 -7.96 -34.63
N GLY A 663 -0.11 -7.92 -33.34
CA GLY A 663 -0.63 -8.84 -32.35
C GLY A 663 -1.68 -8.16 -31.47
N ILE A 664 -2.87 -8.76 -31.39
CA ILE A 664 -3.95 -8.34 -30.46
C ILE A 664 -3.95 -9.32 -29.31
N TYR A 665 -3.45 -8.89 -28.16
CA TYR A 665 -3.36 -9.69 -26.95
C TYR A 665 -4.52 -9.33 -26.03
N VAL A 666 -5.29 -10.35 -25.62
CA VAL A 666 -6.46 -10.16 -24.76
C VAL A 666 -6.32 -11.00 -23.50
N ALA A 667 -6.49 -10.36 -22.36
CA ALA A 667 -6.71 -11.04 -21.10
C ALA A 667 -8.22 -11.17 -20.88
N SER A 668 -8.70 -12.41 -20.84
CA SER A 668 -10.09 -12.77 -20.58
C SER A 668 -10.20 -13.47 -19.22
N PRO A 669 -11.23 -13.18 -18.41
CA PRO A 669 -11.42 -13.85 -17.12
C PRO A 669 -11.70 -15.36 -17.25
N ARG A 670 -11.88 -15.88 -18.49
CA ARG A 670 -12.19 -17.29 -18.77
C ARG A 670 -10.97 -18.11 -19.21
N GLY A 671 -9.78 -17.53 -19.19
CA GLY A 671 -8.55 -18.23 -19.58
C GLY A 671 -7.88 -18.95 -18.40
N GLU A 672 -7.56 -20.24 -18.57
CA GLU A 672 -6.87 -21.02 -17.54
C GLU A 672 -5.35 -20.82 -17.53
N GLN A 673 -4.77 -20.45 -18.66
CA GLN A 673 -3.33 -20.24 -18.83
C GLN A 673 -3.07 -18.85 -19.37
N VAL A 674 -1.98 -18.24 -18.94
CA VAL A 674 -1.63 -16.87 -19.30
C VAL A 674 -0.16 -16.76 -19.71
N LEU A 675 0.13 -15.80 -20.60
CA LEU A 675 1.48 -15.33 -20.91
C LEU A 675 1.50 -13.81 -20.90
N ALA A 676 2.56 -13.24 -20.38
CA ALA A 676 2.74 -11.78 -20.30
C ALA A 676 3.82 -11.25 -21.26
N VAL A 677 4.21 -12.07 -22.23
CA VAL A 677 5.21 -11.72 -23.27
C VAL A 677 4.63 -11.91 -24.66
N SER A 678 5.09 -11.09 -25.61
CA SER A 678 4.70 -11.25 -27.02
C SER A 678 5.26 -12.55 -27.62
N ARG A 679 4.74 -12.93 -28.79
CA ARG A 679 5.10 -14.19 -29.44
C ARG A 679 6.49 -14.18 -30.11
N ASP A 680 7.15 -13.04 -30.22
CA ASP A 680 8.49 -12.97 -30.82
C ASP A 680 9.54 -13.67 -29.93
N PRO A 681 10.12 -14.81 -30.33
CA PRO A 681 11.06 -15.54 -29.47
C PRO A 681 12.46 -14.89 -29.42
N GLN A 682 12.75 -13.93 -30.31
CA GLN A 682 14.05 -13.26 -30.39
C GLN A 682 14.06 -11.95 -29.58
N ASN A 683 12.93 -11.22 -29.61
CA ASN A 683 12.76 -9.96 -28.90
C ASN A 683 11.36 -9.89 -28.27
N PRO A 684 11.08 -10.70 -27.25
CA PRO A 684 9.76 -10.71 -26.63
C PRO A 684 9.47 -9.38 -25.94
N LEU A 685 8.33 -8.77 -26.25
CA LEU A 685 7.84 -7.57 -25.58
C LEU A 685 7.09 -7.98 -24.31
N LEU A 686 7.35 -7.25 -23.20
CA LEU A 686 6.55 -7.40 -21.98
C LEU A 686 5.21 -6.68 -22.15
N LEU A 687 4.13 -7.45 -22.17
CA LEU A 687 2.79 -6.94 -22.50
C LEU A 687 2.16 -6.08 -21.39
N GLY A 688 2.64 -6.23 -20.13
CA GLY A 688 2.03 -5.57 -18.98
C GLY A 688 0.63 -6.09 -18.62
N LEU A 689 0.24 -7.22 -19.16
CA LEU A 689 -1.00 -7.94 -18.84
C LEU A 689 -0.80 -9.46 -18.96
N ALA A 690 -1.65 -10.21 -18.29
CA ALA A 690 -1.69 -11.67 -18.32
C ALA A 690 -2.58 -12.13 -19.48
N ALA A 691 -2.05 -12.16 -20.69
CA ALA A 691 -2.83 -12.48 -21.87
C ALA A 691 -3.22 -13.95 -21.95
N THR A 692 -4.49 -14.21 -22.23
CA THR A 692 -5.11 -15.54 -22.42
C THR A 692 -5.30 -15.89 -23.89
N HIS A 693 -5.25 -14.88 -24.77
CA HIS A 693 -5.51 -15.01 -26.20
C HIS A 693 -4.56 -14.09 -26.96
N LEU A 694 -4.14 -14.52 -28.14
CA LEU A 694 -3.47 -13.73 -29.14
C LEU A 694 -4.14 -13.92 -30.48
N PHE A 695 -4.46 -12.83 -31.13
CA PHE A 695 -4.86 -12.80 -32.55
C PHE A 695 -3.79 -12.02 -33.30
N GLU A 696 -3.05 -12.68 -34.18
CA GLU A 696 -1.93 -12.10 -34.88
C GLU A 696 -2.19 -12.00 -36.39
N TRP A 697 -2.06 -10.80 -36.95
CA TRP A 697 -2.05 -10.56 -38.37
C TRP A 697 -0.62 -10.72 -38.92
N ASP A 698 -0.47 -11.65 -39.89
CA ASP A 698 0.85 -11.95 -40.50
C ASP A 698 1.06 -11.24 -41.86
N GLY A 699 0.20 -10.32 -42.20
CA GLY A 699 0.16 -9.64 -43.53
C GLY A 699 -0.79 -10.28 -44.54
N GLN A 700 -1.37 -11.44 -44.23
CA GLN A 700 -2.29 -12.18 -45.14
C GLN A 700 -3.53 -12.71 -44.41
N GLN A 701 -3.40 -13.18 -43.18
CA GLN A 701 -4.50 -13.77 -42.41
C GLN A 701 -4.36 -13.46 -40.92
N LEU A 702 -5.48 -13.50 -40.21
CA LEU A 702 -5.56 -13.41 -38.77
C LEU A 702 -5.44 -14.81 -38.18
N LEU A 703 -4.31 -15.07 -37.49
CA LEU A 703 -4.03 -16.33 -36.83
C LEU A 703 -4.39 -16.20 -35.32
N ALA A 704 -4.87 -17.27 -34.72
CA ALA A 704 -5.17 -17.32 -33.30
C ALA A 704 -4.17 -18.20 -32.56
N TYR A 705 -3.84 -17.80 -31.32
CA TYR A 705 -2.92 -18.52 -30.42
C TYR A 705 -3.45 -18.52 -29.00
N ARG A 706 -3.08 -19.56 -28.24
CA ARG A 706 -3.34 -19.71 -26.81
C ARG A 706 -2.03 -19.90 -26.07
N PRO A 707 -1.94 -19.48 -24.80
CA PRO A 707 -0.83 -19.81 -23.96
C PRO A 707 -0.63 -21.32 -23.82
N GLY A 708 0.62 -21.76 -23.80
CA GLY A 708 1.00 -23.12 -23.53
C GLY A 708 2.23 -23.18 -22.63
N LYS A 709 2.62 -24.37 -22.19
CA LYS A 709 3.75 -24.56 -21.27
C LYS A 709 5.08 -24.00 -21.83
N ASP A 710 5.26 -24.04 -23.15
CA ASP A 710 6.49 -23.65 -23.84
C ASP A 710 6.31 -22.38 -24.70
N GLY A 711 5.31 -21.55 -24.40
CA GLY A 711 4.98 -20.33 -25.15
C GLY A 711 3.65 -20.39 -25.89
N TRP A 712 3.45 -19.48 -26.85
CA TRP A 712 2.23 -19.40 -27.63
C TRP A 712 2.06 -20.58 -28.57
N ARG A 713 0.90 -21.25 -28.52
CA ARG A 713 0.52 -22.37 -29.38
C ARG A 713 -0.61 -21.94 -30.32
N GLU A 714 -0.51 -22.30 -31.58
CA GLU A 714 -1.54 -22.04 -32.60
C GLU A 714 -2.85 -22.68 -32.18
N ASP A 715 -3.94 -21.92 -32.35
CA ASP A 715 -5.31 -22.33 -32.10
C ASP A 715 -6.12 -22.20 -33.41
N LYS A 716 -7.37 -22.67 -33.39
CA LYS A 716 -8.26 -22.54 -34.52
C LYS A 716 -8.53 -21.06 -34.82
N PRO A 717 -8.23 -20.57 -36.02
CA PRO A 717 -8.47 -19.19 -36.38
C PRO A 717 -9.98 -18.91 -36.38
N LEU A 718 -10.40 -17.94 -35.60
CA LEU A 718 -11.75 -17.39 -35.55
C LEU A 718 -11.62 -15.88 -35.68
N GLY A 719 -12.28 -15.28 -36.63
CA GLY A 719 -12.21 -13.86 -36.88
C GLY A 719 -11.80 -13.52 -38.29
N LYS A 720 -11.87 -12.25 -38.63
CA LYS A 720 -11.43 -11.72 -39.94
C LYS A 720 -10.63 -10.44 -39.69
N ALA A 721 -9.72 -10.10 -40.59
CA ALA A 721 -9.00 -8.84 -40.58
C ALA A 721 -8.73 -8.37 -42.02
N ALA A 722 -8.50 -7.09 -42.16
CA ALA A 722 -8.09 -6.44 -43.38
C ALA A 722 -7.05 -5.36 -43.10
N GLN A 723 -6.12 -5.18 -44.03
CA GLN A 723 -5.07 -4.18 -43.95
C GLN A 723 -5.07 -3.33 -45.23
N GLY A 724 -5.19 -2.02 -45.03
CA GLY A 724 -5.02 -1.02 -46.08
C GLY A 724 -3.68 -0.31 -45.96
N SER A 725 -3.56 0.86 -46.61
CA SER A 725 -2.30 1.63 -46.62
C SER A 725 -1.96 2.30 -45.31
N GLN A 726 -2.96 2.67 -44.53
CA GLN A 726 -2.83 3.41 -43.27
C GLN A 726 -3.75 2.89 -42.16
N THR A 727 -4.43 1.79 -42.40
CA THR A 727 -5.40 1.24 -41.44
C THR A 727 -5.31 -0.28 -41.45
N PHE A 728 -5.35 -0.85 -40.26
CA PHE A 728 -5.60 -2.26 -40.02
C PHE A 728 -6.88 -2.39 -39.20
N GLU A 729 -7.72 -3.36 -39.60
CA GLU A 729 -8.97 -3.66 -38.91
C GLU A 729 -9.13 -5.15 -38.69
N ALA A 730 -9.72 -5.52 -37.55
CA ALA A 730 -10.01 -6.89 -37.22
C ALA A 730 -11.37 -7.01 -36.50
N ALA A 731 -12.05 -8.12 -36.74
CA ALA A 731 -13.22 -8.54 -35.99
C ALA A 731 -12.95 -9.89 -35.32
N ILE A 732 -13.09 -9.93 -34.01
CA ILE A 732 -12.87 -11.10 -33.17
C ILE A 732 -14.23 -11.51 -32.59
N PRO A 733 -14.83 -12.64 -33.03
CA PRO A 733 -16.08 -13.11 -32.44
C PRO A 733 -15.95 -13.39 -30.97
N TRP A 734 -16.99 -13.09 -30.19
CA TRP A 734 -16.99 -13.34 -28.73
C TRP A 734 -16.69 -14.79 -28.38
N GLU A 735 -17.17 -15.73 -29.18
CA GLU A 735 -16.90 -17.17 -29.02
C GLU A 735 -15.39 -17.51 -29.06
N ALA A 736 -14.58 -16.70 -29.75
CA ALA A 736 -13.13 -16.87 -29.79
C ALA A 736 -12.44 -16.48 -28.47
N LEU A 737 -13.12 -15.75 -27.58
CA LEU A 737 -12.61 -15.30 -26.28
C LEU A 737 -13.13 -16.14 -25.10
N GLY A 738 -13.96 -17.16 -25.39
CA GLY A 738 -14.56 -18.07 -24.42
C GLY A 738 -16.02 -17.74 -24.11
N GLU A 739 -16.59 -18.45 -23.12
CA GLU A 739 -17.95 -18.19 -22.65
C GLU A 739 -18.00 -16.95 -21.76
N LEU A 740 -18.13 -15.78 -22.38
CA LEU A 740 -18.18 -14.50 -21.67
C LEU A 740 -19.60 -14.20 -21.17
N GLU A 741 -19.66 -13.46 -20.06
CA GLU A 741 -20.89 -12.96 -19.47
C GLU A 741 -20.86 -11.43 -19.37
N ALA A 742 -22.04 -10.80 -19.34
CA ALA A 742 -22.14 -9.36 -19.12
C ALA A 742 -21.37 -8.96 -17.85
N GLY A 743 -20.62 -7.85 -17.92
CA GLY A 743 -19.74 -7.39 -16.85
C GLY A 743 -18.39 -8.11 -16.75
N ASP A 744 -18.09 -9.06 -17.66
CA ASP A 744 -16.71 -9.55 -17.77
C ASP A 744 -15.80 -8.42 -18.24
N ASP A 745 -14.71 -8.24 -17.48
CA ASP A 745 -13.69 -7.24 -17.75
C ASP A 745 -12.55 -7.87 -18.54
N LEU A 746 -12.42 -7.46 -19.79
CA LEU A 746 -11.32 -7.86 -20.66
C LEU A 746 -10.30 -6.74 -20.71
N ARG A 747 -9.04 -7.12 -20.80
CA ARG A 747 -7.93 -6.18 -21.02
C ARG A 747 -7.26 -6.51 -22.35
N MET A 748 -6.93 -5.48 -23.11
CA MET A 748 -6.36 -5.65 -24.45
C MET A 748 -5.16 -4.74 -24.65
N VAL A 749 -4.09 -5.29 -25.25
CA VAL A 749 -3.02 -4.52 -25.87
C VAL A 749 -2.79 -4.97 -27.30
N VAL A 750 -2.37 -4.03 -28.14
CA VAL A 750 -2.03 -4.30 -29.53
C VAL A 750 -0.54 -4.02 -29.72
N THR A 751 0.19 -4.99 -30.26
CA THR A 751 1.61 -4.83 -30.60
C THR A 751 1.81 -4.62 -32.09
N LEU A 752 2.82 -3.82 -32.43
CA LEU A 752 3.32 -3.67 -33.80
C LEU A 752 4.80 -4.09 -33.81
N GLU A 753 5.07 -5.24 -34.45
CA GLU A 753 6.42 -5.81 -34.53
C GLU A 753 6.95 -5.75 -35.98
N PRO A 754 8.26 -5.55 -36.19
CA PRO A 754 9.34 -5.47 -35.22
C PRO A 754 9.59 -4.07 -34.64
N ALA A 755 8.67 -3.12 -34.80
CA ALA A 755 8.85 -1.75 -34.29
C ALA A 755 8.87 -1.68 -32.75
N GLY A 756 8.38 -2.72 -32.05
CA GLY A 756 8.39 -2.78 -30.59
C GLY A 756 7.32 -1.94 -29.89
N ASN A 757 6.30 -1.46 -30.63
CA ASN A 757 5.23 -0.66 -30.06
C ASN A 757 4.20 -1.54 -29.36
N ILE A 758 3.70 -1.09 -28.21
CA ILE A 758 2.56 -1.65 -27.47
C ILE A 758 1.55 -0.52 -27.28
N LEU A 759 0.30 -0.74 -27.65
CA LEU A 759 -0.77 0.24 -27.57
C LEU A 759 -1.96 -0.32 -26.76
N PRO A 760 -2.67 0.50 -25.97
CA PRO A 760 -2.33 1.88 -25.64
C PRO A 760 -1.01 1.99 -24.87
N LEU A 761 -0.35 3.15 -24.90
CA LEU A 761 1.00 3.35 -24.31
C LEU A 761 1.00 3.29 -22.79
N GLN A 762 -0.05 3.78 -22.15
CA GLN A 762 -0.10 3.98 -20.69
C GLN A 762 -0.54 2.74 -19.91
N GLY A 763 -1.19 1.79 -20.59
CA GLY A 763 -1.73 0.57 -20.00
C GLY A 763 -2.66 -0.16 -20.97
N PRO A 764 -3.25 -1.29 -20.59
CA PRO A 764 -4.17 -1.99 -21.46
C PRO A 764 -5.50 -1.22 -21.65
N ALA A 765 -6.12 -1.36 -22.82
CA ALA A 765 -7.50 -0.96 -23.02
C ALA A 765 -8.42 -1.85 -22.18
N GLN A 766 -9.38 -1.25 -21.49
CA GLN A 766 -10.41 -1.97 -20.74
C GLN A 766 -11.67 -2.12 -21.57
N ILE A 767 -12.22 -3.32 -21.62
CA ILE A 767 -13.44 -3.64 -22.34
C ILE A 767 -14.38 -4.35 -21.38
N VAL A 768 -15.33 -3.63 -20.81
CA VAL A 768 -16.38 -4.23 -19.98
C VAL A 768 -17.50 -4.70 -20.90
N LEU A 769 -17.76 -6.01 -20.92
CA LEU A 769 -18.79 -6.58 -21.79
C LEU A 769 -20.17 -6.08 -21.35
N PRO A 770 -20.92 -5.37 -22.22
CA PRO A 770 -22.25 -4.90 -21.87
C PRO A 770 -23.24 -6.06 -21.75
N ASP A 771 -24.39 -5.77 -21.12
CA ASP A 771 -25.49 -6.74 -21.09
C ASP A 771 -26.14 -6.85 -22.49
N LEU A 772 -25.79 -7.89 -23.22
CA LEU A 772 -26.33 -8.24 -24.54
C LEU A 772 -27.48 -9.24 -24.43
N GLY A 773 -27.85 -9.67 -23.22
CA GLY A 773 -28.87 -10.69 -22.95
C GLY A 773 -30.28 -10.15 -22.84
N THR A 774 -31.27 -11.05 -22.92
CA THR A 774 -32.69 -10.77 -22.67
C THR A 774 -32.99 -10.99 -21.18
N SER A 775 -33.16 -9.93 -20.41
CA SER A 775 -33.69 -10.00 -19.04
C SER A 775 -35.18 -9.62 -19.03
N THR A 776 -35.95 -10.21 -18.11
CA THR A 776 -37.33 -9.86 -17.87
C THR A 776 -37.41 -8.75 -16.82
N VAL A 777 -37.79 -7.55 -17.21
CA VAL A 777 -38.03 -6.45 -16.25
C VAL A 777 -39.38 -6.69 -15.55
N ILE A 778 -39.36 -6.67 -14.21
CA ILE A 778 -40.54 -6.88 -13.35
C ILE A 778 -40.97 -5.62 -12.61
N LEU A 779 -40.06 -4.69 -12.38
CA LEU A 779 -40.30 -3.43 -11.69
C LEU A 779 -39.47 -2.32 -12.35
N GLU A 780 -40.09 -1.16 -12.59
CA GLU A 780 -39.40 0.06 -12.97
C GLU A 780 -40.06 1.25 -12.28
N VAL A 781 -39.22 2.11 -11.70
CA VAL A 781 -39.65 3.30 -10.97
C VAL A 781 -38.88 4.48 -11.53
N ASN A 782 -39.61 5.56 -11.88
CA ASN A 782 -38.98 6.83 -12.21
C ASN A 782 -38.91 7.68 -10.96
N ASP A 783 -37.75 8.26 -10.74
CA ASP A 783 -37.45 9.10 -9.61
C ASP A 783 -37.45 10.59 -10.00
N PRO A 784 -37.86 11.52 -9.14
CA PRO A 784 -37.88 12.95 -9.46
C PRO A 784 -36.46 13.51 -9.59
N GLU A 785 -36.27 14.48 -10.44
CA GLU A 785 -34.97 15.16 -10.64
C GLU A 785 -34.70 16.19 -9.54
N ASN A 786 -33.46 16.28 -9.01
CA ASN A 786 -32.96 17.18 -7.99
C ASN A 786 -33.57 16.98 -6.59
N ASP A 787 -33.83 15.75 -6.19
CA ASP A 787 -34.28 15.45 -4.82
C ASP A 787 -33.22 14.65 -4.02
N ASP A 788 -32.02 14.52 -4.54
CA ASP A 788 -30.83 13.96 -3.87
C ASP A 788 -30.30 14.81 -2.70
N HIS A 789 -31.25 15.34 -1.91
CA HIS A 789 -31.02 16.17 -0.74
C HIS A 789 -31.57 15.53 0.55
N GLY A 790 -31.76 14.21 0.55
CA GLY A 790 -32.27 13.44 1.66
C GLY A 790 -33.64 13.95 2.12
N PRO A 791 -33.82 14.40 3.40
CA PRO A 791 -35.05 15.02 3.87
C PRO A 791 -35.28 16.48 3.34
N GLY A 792 -34.67 16.84 2.22
CA GLY A 792 -34.76 18.14 1.58
C GLY A 792 -33.80 19.20 2.11
N SER A 793 -33.04 18.92 3.14
CA SER A 793 -32.12 19.90 3.78
C SER A 793 -30.63 19.61 3.51
N TYR A 794 -30.28 18.47 2.93
CA TYR A 794 -28.88 18.10 2.79
C TYR A 794 -28.19 18.89 1.69
N THR A 795 -26.91 19.22 1.95
CA THR A 795 -26.04 19.92 1.01
C THR A 795 -24.77 19.10 0.78
N TYR A 796 -24.33 19.05 -0.44
CA TYR A 796 -23.16 18.29 -0.85
C TYR A 796 -21.88 18.71 -0.10
N PRO A 797 -20.91 17.79 0.07
CA PRO A 797 -19.55 18.14 0.47
C PRO A 797 -18.94 19.16 -0.49
N THR A 798 -17.99 19.96 0.00
CA THR A 798 -17.42 21.08 -0.77
C THR A 798 -16.27 20.71 -1.69
N ASP A 799 -15.79 19.47 -1.66
CA ASP A 799 -14.77 19.02 -2.58
C ASP A 799 -15.30 18.87 -4.01
N SER A 800 -14.43 19.14 -4.98
CA SER A 800 -14.78 19.20 -6.40
C SER A 800 -15.13 17.84 -7.02
N VAL A 801 -14.85 16.73 -6.36
CA VAL A 801 -15.24 15.38 -6.81
C VAL A 801 -16.74 15.16 -6.73
N PHE A 802 -17.43 15.86 -5.81
CA PHE A 802 -18.89 15.82 -5.67
C PHE A 802 -19.56 16.73 -6.69
N LYS A 803 -19.67 16.24 -7.91
CA LYS A 803 -20.35 16.97 -8.98
C LYS A 803 -21.85 17.06 -8.70
N PRO A 804 -22.58 18.08 -9.26
CA PRO A 804 -24.03 18.11 -9.16
C PRO A 804 -24.69 16.83 -9.65
N GLN A 805 -25.76 16.42 -8.97
CA GLN A 805 -26.59 15.26 -9.33
C GLN A 805 -25.85 13.88 -9.34
N VAL A 806 -24.64 13.78 -8.75
CA VAL A 806 -23.92 12.47 -8.69
C VAL A 806 -24.67 11.42 -7.85
N PHE A 807 -25.59 11.83 -6.98
CA PHE A 807 -26.46 10.94 -6.20
C PHE A 807 -27.91 10.94 -6.67
N ASP A 808 -28.28 11.79 -7.63
CA ASP A 808 -29.63 12.04 -8.11
C ASP A 808 -30.08 10.89 -9.03
N LEU A 809 -30.95 10.03 -8.51
CA LEU A 809 -31.44 8.85 -9.17
C LEU A 809 -32.51 9.25 -10.21
N LYS A 810 -32.42 8.70 -11.39
CA LYS A 810 -33.41 8.93 -12.46
C LYS A 810 -34.39 7.76 -12.59
N THR A 811 -33.88 6.54 -12.57
CA THR A 811 -34.70 5.33 -12.62
C THR A 811 -34.05 4.21 -11.81
N PHE A 812 -34.90 3.42 -11.20
CA PHE A 812 -34.51 2.14 -10.60
C PHE A 812 -35.35 1.04 -11.24
N SER A 813 -34.72 -0.08 -11.64
CA SER A 813 -35.45 -1.23 -12.14
C SER A 813 -34.95 -2.53 -11.55
N VAL A 814 -35.88 -3.49 -11.45
CA VAL A 814 -35.61 -4.88 -11.08
C VAL A 814 -35.95 -5.76 -12.27
N ALA A 815 -35.00 -6.57 -12.67
CA ALA A 815 -35.15 -7.55 -13.74
C ALA A 815 -34.56 -8.91 -13.32
N TYR A 816 -34.80 -9.95 -14.06
CA TYR A 816 -34.13 -11.23 -13.87
C TYR A 816 -33.87 -11.96 -15.19
N ASP A 817 -32.86 -12.77 -15.19
CA ASP A 817 -32.59 -13.80 -16.20
C ASP A 817 -32.56 -15.19 -15.55
N ASP A 818 -32.12 -16.20 -16.28
CA ASP A 818 -32.06 -17.58 -15.76
C ASP A 818 -31.12 -17.75 -14.56
N LYS A 819 -30.08 -16.91 -14.46
CA LYS A 819 -29.02 -17.00 -13.45
C LYS A 819 -29.08 -15.91 -12.38
N ASN A 820 -29.48 -14.69 -12.76
CA ASN A 820 -29.30 -13.50 -11.94
C ASN A 820 -30.62 -12.78 -11.64
N LEU A 821 -30.68 -12.14 -10.49
CA LEU A 821 -31.55 -11.00 -10.22
C LEU A 821 -30.74 -9.73 -10.48
N ILE A 822 -31.33 -8.80 -11.23
CA ILE A 822 -30.64 -7.65 -11.81
C ILE A 822 -31.28 -6.38 -11.29
N PHE A 823 -30.45 -5.52 -10.65
CA PHE A 823 -30.88 -4.20 -10.20
C PHE A 823 -30.13 -3.15 -11.00
N LYS A 824 -30.86 -2.24 -11.64
CA LYS A 824 -30.26 -1.18 -12.45
C LYS A 824 -30.67 0.19 -11.91
N PHE A 825 -29.66 0.99 -11.64
CA PHE A 825 -29.77 2.39 -11.24
C PHE A 825 -29.33 3.26 -12.42
N THR A 826 -30.13 4.26 -12.78
CA THR A 826 -29.76 5.29 -13.76
C THR A 826 -29.74 6.63 -13.04
N PHE A 827 -28.70 7.44 -13.22
CA PHE A 827 -28.52 8.71 -12.56
C PHE A 827 -28.71 9.88 -13.53
N TYR A 828 -29.13 11.04 -12.99
CA TYR A 828 -29.12 12.30 -13.74
C TYR A 828 -27.69 12.83 -13.89
N GLY A 829 -26.84 12.70 -12.87
CA GLY A 829 -25.45 13.11 -12.86
C GLY A 829 -24.44 12.06 -13.31
N PRO A 830 -23.15 12.40 -13.37
CA PRO A 830 -22.08 11.48 -13.72
C PRO A 830 -21.81 10.46 -12.58
N ILE A 831 -21.17 9.35 -12.93
CA ILE A 831 -20.70 8.34 -11.97
C ILE A 831 -19.16 8.34 -12.02
N PRO A 832 -18.47 9.25 -11.32
CA PRO A 832 -17.02 9.33 -11.35
C PRO A 832 -16.38 8.30 -10.42
N ASN A 833 -15.18 7.86 -10.78
CA ASN A 833 -14.34 7.00 -9.93
C ASN A 833 -13.02 7.71 -9.55
N PRO A 834 -13.07 8.79 -8.73
CA PRO A 834 -11.90 9.61 -8.44
C PRO A 834 -10.82 8.87 -7.64
N TRP A 835 -11.18 7.83 -6.90
CA TRP A 835 -10.26 7.08 -6.06
C TRP A 835 -9.90 5.69 -6.63
N GLY A 836 -10.31 5.40 -7.88
CA GLY A 836 -9.94 4.17 -8.56
C GLY A 836 -10.49 2.91 -7.90
N SER A 837 -11.72 2.96 -7.35
CA SER A 837 -12.31 1.78 -6.72
C SER A 837 -12.37 0.59 -7.69
N PRO A 838 -12.13 -0.64 -7.24
CA PRO A 838 -12.10 -1.83 -8.10
C PRO A 838 -13.40 -2.08 -8.87
N ASN A 839 -14.53 -1.71 -8.29
CA ASN A 839 -15.85 -1.86 -8.91
C ASN A 839 -16.33 -0.59 -9.63
N ASN A 840 -15.46 0.38 -9.89
CA ASN A 840 -15.76 1.66 -10.56
C ASN A 840 -16.88 2.47 -9.91
N LEU A 841 -17.14 2.28 -8.62
CA LEU A 841 -18.18 2.95 -7.82
C LEU A 841 -17.55 3.56 -6.57
N ALA A 842 -17.02 4.80 -6.68
CA ALA A 842 -16.24 5.40 -5.62
C ALA A 842 -17.04 6.37 -4.71
N LEU A 843 -18.03 7.10 -5.26
CA LEU A 843 -18.79 8.09 -4.48
C LEU A 843 -20.08 7.54 -3.91
N GLN A 844 -20.75 6.66 -4.63
CA GLN A 844 -22.04 6.12 -4.28
C GLN A 844 -21.91 4.81 -3.50
N THR A 845 -22.79 4.62 -2.54
CA THR A 845 -23.15 3.33 -1.95
C THR A 845 -24.62 3.07 -2.29
N LEU A 846 -24.91 1.90 -2.83
CA LEU A 846 -26.25 1.53 -3.27
C LEU A 846 -26.72 0.32 -2.48
N ASP A 847 -27.81 0.49 -1.75
CA ASP A 847 -28.41 -0.64 -1.03
C ASP A 847 -29.76 -1.03 -1.67
N VAL A 848 -29.97 -2.32 -1.86
CA VAL A 848 -31.27 -2.88 -2.21
C VAL A 848 -31.71 -3.84 -1.13
N TYR A 849 -32.80 -3.53 -0.45
CA TYR A 849 -33.44 -4.39 0.53
C TYR A 849 -34.58 -5.18 -0.11
N ILE A 850 -34.67 -6.45 0.17
CA ILE A 850 -35.60 -7.40 -0.41
C ILE A 850 -36.43 -8.05 0.72
N ASP A 851 -37.72 -7.84 0.68
CA ASP A 851 -38.69 -8.53 1.52
C ASP A 851 -39.41 -9.59 0.66
N LYS A 852 -39.24 -10.86 0.97
CA LYS A 852 -39.80 -11.96 0.16
C LYS A 852 -41.26 -12.26 0.44
N ASP A 853 -41.79 -11.88 1.58
CA ASP A 853 -43.16 -12.07 2.02
C ASP A 853 -43.78 -10.83 2.64
N PRO A 854 -43.78 -9.71 1.88
CA PRO A 854 -44.16 -8.40 2.38
C PRO A 854 -45.59 -8.33 2.98
N GLY A 855 -45.68 -7.66 4.12
CA GLY A 855 -46.94 -7.57 4.91
C GLY A 855 -47.03 -8.62 6.02
N THR A 856 -46.12 -9.57 6.11
CA THR A 856 -46.05 -10.57 7.17
C THR A 856 -45.31 -10.06 8.42
N GLY A 857 -44.40 -9.08 8.24
CA GLY A 857 -43.56 -8.58 9.29
C GLY A 857 -42.40 -9.48 9.66
N SER A 858 -42.11 -10.49 8.82
CA SER A 858 -40.87 -11.29 8.90
C SER A 858 -39.63 -10.47 8.49
N GLY A 859 -38.42 -10.97 8.79
CA GLY A 859 -37.19 -10.27 8.45
C GLY A 859 -36.80 -9.14 9.38
N ALA A 860 -35.75 -8.37 9.02
CA ALA A 860 -35.28 -7.24 9.81
C ALA A 860 -35.90 -5.92 9.32
N ARG A 861 -36.30 -5.05 10.25
CA ARG A 861 -36.85 -3.74 9.90
C ARG A 861 -35.79 -2.66 9.80
N LEU A 862 -34.80 -2.64 10.70
CA LEU A 862 -33.71 -1.68 10.63
C LEU A 862 -32.87 -1.94 9.37
N LEU A 863 -32.56 -0.88 8.63
CA LEU A 863 -31.61 -0.96 7.52
C LEU A 863 -30.20 -1.22 8.04
N LEU A 864 -29.24 -1.39 7.15
CA LEU A 864 -27.85 -1.67 7.50
C LEU A 864 -27.25 -0.57 8.40
N PRO A 865 -26.24 -0.90 9.23
CA PRO A 865 -25.66 0.04 10.18
C PRO A 865 -25.25 1.38 9.57
N GLY A 866 -25.70 2.47 10.19
CA GLY A 866 -25.42 3.83 9.77
C GLY A 866 -26.40 4.42 8.76
N ARG A 867 -27.39 3.65 8.22
CA ARG A 867 -28.41 4.21 7.32
C ARG A 867 -29.44 5.06 8.07
N ASN A 868 -29.66 4.72 9.33
CA ASN A 868 -30.61 5.42 10.22
C ASN A 868 -32.03 5.54 9.61
N ALA A 869 -32.54 4.43 9.13
CA ALA A 869 -33.89 4.27 8.60
C ALA A 869 -34.39 2.85 8.85
N ALA A 870 -35.69 2.64 8.74
CA ALA A 870 -36.32 1.34 8.92
C ALA A 870 -37.42 1.10 7.87
N LEU A 871 -37.72 -0.17 7.58
CA LEU A 871 -38.91 -0.50 6.82
C LEU A 871 -40.18 -0.21 7.64
N SER A 872 -41.24 0.22 6.95
CA SER A 872 -42.54 0.46 7.55
C SER A 872 -43.04 -0.77 8.30
N SER A 873 -43.87 -0.56 9.35
CA SER A 873 -44.45 -1.61 10.12
C SER A 873 -45.16 -2.65 9.23
N GLY A 874 -44.95 -3.93 9.52
CA GLY A 874 -45.47 -5.05 8.72
C GLY A 874 -44.54 -5.53 7.58
N ASN A 875 -43.43 -4.85 7.31
CA ASN A 875 -42.40 -5.27 6.37
C ASN A 875 -41.07 -5.54 7.08
N GLY A 876 -40.27 -6.44 6.50
CA GLY A 876 -38.94 -6.73 6.98
C GLY A 876 -38.08 -7.30 5.85
N TRP A 877 -36.84 -6.85 5.71
CA TRP A 877 -35.98 -7.40 4.67
C TRP A 877 -35.40 -8.75 5.09
N ASP A 878 -35.41 -9.68 4.15
CA ASP A 878 -34.78 -11.02 4.24
C ASP A 878 -33.37 -10.98 3.68
N TYR A 879 -33.14 -10.10 2.69
CA TYR A 879 -31.82 -9.88 2.08
C TYR A 879 -31.58 -8.40 1.84
N ALA A 880 -30.32 -8.01 1.97
CA ALA A 880 -29.82 -6.72 1.54
C ALA A 880 -28.64 -6.90 0.59
N VAL A 881 -28.70 -6.26 -0.58
CA VAL A 881 -27.58 -6.15 -1.51
C VAL A 881 -26.90 -4.82 -1.21
N TRP A 882 -25.72 -4.87 -0.66
CA TRP A 882 -24.90 -3.70 -0.36
C TRP A 882 -23.84 -3.57 -1.44
N ALA A 883 -24.01 -2.62 -2.36
CA ALA A 883 -23.09 -2.37 -3.47
C ALA A 883 -22.27 -1.10 -3.21
N GLU A 884 -20.96 -1.26 -3.14
CA GLU A 884 -20.00 -0.18 -3.01
C GLU A 884 -18.70 -0.57 -3.73
N GLY A 885 -17.75 0.37 -3.81
CA GLY A 885 -16.61 0.23 -4.71
C GLY A 885 -15.57 -0.82 -4.32
N TRP A 886 -15.49 -1.24 -3.06
CA TRP A 886 -14.38 -2.09 -2.58
C TRP A 886 -14.83 -3.46 -2.09
N THR A 887 -15.84 -3.53 -1.25
CA THR A 887 -16.27 -4.79 -0.58
C THR A 887 -17.78 -5.03 -0.68
N PRO A 888 -18.36 -5.15 -1.90
CA PRO A 888 -19.79 -5.38 -2.06
C PRO A 888 -20.22 -6.73 -1.48
N GLN A 889 -21.39 -6.77 -0.84
CA GLN A 889 -21.87 -7.96 -0.15
C GLN A 889 -23.37 -8.19 -0.33
N VAL A 890 -23.78 -9.46 -0.29
CA VAL A 890 -25.18 -9.84 -0.03
C VAL A 890 -25.30 -10.25 1.42
N LEU A 891 -26.26 -9.69 2.13
CA LEU A 891 -26.46 -9.86 3.55
C LEU A 891 -27.86 -10.42 3.85
N ALA A 892 -27.97 -11.18 4.92
CA ALA A 892 -29.25 -11.63 5.50
C ALA A 892 -29.24 -11.37 7.02
N PRO A 893 -30.40 -11.16 7.68
CA PRO A 893 -30.44 -11.06 9.12
C PRO A 893 -30.03 -12.37 9.78
N ASP A 894 -29.14 -12.30 10.76
CA ASP A 894 -28.82 -13.48 11.57
C ASP A 894 -30.07 -13.92 12.34
N PRO A 895 -30.45 -15.21 12.25
CA PRO A 895 -31.70 -15.69 12.87
C PRO A 895 -31.80 -15.54 14.39
N GLN A 896 -30.65 -15.37 15.09
CA GLN A 896 -30.61 -15.27 16.53
C GLN A 896 -30.57 -13.84 17.03
N SER A 897 -29.74 -13.01 16.38
CA SER A 897 -29.51 -11.62 16.77
C SER A 897 -30.26 -10.58 15.94
N GLY A 898 -30.75 -10.95 14.75
CA GLY A 898 -31.29 -10.00 13.75
C GLY A 898 -30.25 -9.10 13.11
N ALA A 899 -28.96 -9.23 13.49
CA ALA A 899 -27.89 -8.42 12.92
C ALA A 899 -27.58 -8.82 11.46
N PRO A 900 -27.18 -7.88 10.60
CA PRO A 900 -26.75 -8.21 9.24
C PRO A 900 -25.54 -9.16 9.22
N LYS A 901 -25.64 -10.22 8.43
CA LYS A 901 -24.60 -11.22 8.27
C LYS A 901 -24.42 -11.55 6.79
N GLN A 902 -23.18 -11.62 6.34
CA GLN A 902 -22.85 -11.94 4.95
C GLN A 902 -23.36 -13.34 4.58
N VAL A 903 -23.95 -13.45 3.40
CA VAL A 903 -24.31 -14.72 2.76
C VAL A 903 -23.04 -15.31 2.17
N THR A 904 -22.52 -16.37 2.78
CA THR A 904 -21.24 -16.99 2.38
C THR A 904 -21.29 -17.61 0.99
N GLY A 905 -20.18 -17.49 0.25
CA GLY A 905 -20.04 -18.09 -1.09
C GLY A 905 -20.82 -17.34 -2.18
N VAL A 906 -21.32 -16.14 -1.91
CA VAL A 906 -21.99 -15.29 -2.89
C VAL A 906 -21.12 -14.09 -3.20
N SER A 907 -20.78 -13.94 -4.47
CA SER A 907 -20.26 -12.72 -5.05
C SER A 907 -21.17 -12.26 -6.19
N PHE A 908 -21.22 -10.97 -6.48
CA PHE A 908 -22.01 -10.41 -7.57
C PHE A 908 -21.22 -9.36 -8.33
N LYS A 909 -21.68 -9.04 -9.55
CA LYS A 909 -21.01 -8.08 -10.43
C LYS A 909 -21.67 -6.71 -10.32
N ILE A 910 -20.84 -5.67 -10.26
CA ILE A 910 -21.22 -4.26 -10.41
C ILE A 910 -20.71 -3.81 -11.78
N ILE A 911 -21.62 -3.41 -12.65
CA ILE A 911 -21.32 -2.93 -14.01
C ILE A 911 -21.64 -1.45 -14.05
N VAL A 912 -20.62 -0.61 -14.15
CA VAL A 912 -20.78 0.85 -14.27
C VAL A 912 -20.61 1.24 -15.74
N ASP A 913 -21.60 1.90 -16.31
CA ASP A 913 -21.55 2.55 -17.61
C ASP A 913 -21.61 4.08 -17.41
N PRO A 914 -20.46 4.78 -17.41
CA PRO A 914 -20.42 6.21 -17.20
C PRO A 914 -21.12 7.02 -18.32
N ALA A 915 -21.11 6.50 -19.56
CA ALA A 915 -21.75 7.16 -20.69
C ALA A 915 -23.28 7.10 -20.61
N ALA A 916 -23.81 5.94 -20.26
CA ALA A 916 -25.24 5.75 -19.99
C ALA A 916 -25.65 6.24 -18.59
N ARG A 917 -24.70 6.55 -17.71
CA ARG A 917 -24.89 6.92 -16.30
C ARG A 917 -25.66 5.85 -15.53
N THR A 918 -25.28 4.58 -15.72
CA THR A 918 -25.97 3.45 -15.10
C THR A 918 -25.03 2.63 -14.24
N VAL A 919 -25.58 2.08 -13.15
CA VAL A 919 -24.98 1.03 -12.35
C VAL A 919 -25.92 -0.17 -12.38
N THR A 920 -25.43 -1.31 -12.85
CA THR A 920 -26.18 -2.55 -12.90
C THR A 920 -25.54 -3.58 -11.96
N LEU A 921 -26.34 -4.07 -11.02
CA LEU A 921 -25.95 -5.13 -10.10
C LEU A 921 -26.51 -6.46 -10.61
N ARG A 922 -25.66 -7.43 -10.93
CA ARG A 922 -26.07 -8.78 -11.33
C ARG A 922 -25.76 -9.75 -10.20
N VAL A 923 -26.79 -10.11 -9.46
CA VAL A 923 -26.68 -10.94 -8.27
C VAL A 923 -27.22 -12.33 -8.56
N PRO A 924 -26.43 -13.42 -8.32
CA PRO A 924 -26.90 -14.78 -8.56
C PRO A 924 -28.21 -15.07 -7.83
N ARG A 925 -29.24 -15.53 -8.52
CA ARG A 925 -30.58 -15.82 -7.94
C ARG A 925 -30.52 -16.80 -6.78
N GLN A 926 -29.59 -17.74 -6.84
CA GLN A 926 -29.37 -18.72 -5.77
C GLN A 926 -29.06 -18.08 -4.40
N ALA A 927 -28.54 -16.84 -4.38
CA ALA A 927 -28.26 -16.10 -3.16
C ALA A 927 -29.53 -15.85 -2.33
N PHE A 928 -30.69 -15.73 -3.00
CA PHE A 928 -31.96 -15.37 -2.39
C PHE A 928 -32.85 -16.59 -2.10
N GLY A 929 -32.38 -17.80 -2.38
CA GLY A 929 -33.17 -19.03 -2.25
C GLY A 929 -34.37 -19.08 -3.21
N GLU A 930 -35.31 -20.00 -2.94
CA GLU A 930 -36.52 -20.20 -3.79
C GLU A 930 -37.51 -19.04 -3.65
N GLY A 931 -38.28 -18.76 -4.70
CA GLY A 931 -39.33 -17.76 -4.73
C GLY A 931 -39.42 -17.06 -6.08
N ASP A 932 -40.58 -16.42 -6.31
CA ASP A 932 -40.83 -15.60 -7.49
C ASP A 932 -40.49 -14.14 -7.19
N PRO A 933 -39.44 -13.55 -7.81
CA PRO A 933 -39.08 -12.13 -7.60
C PRO A 933 -40.21 -11.14 -7.86
N ALA A 934 -41.18 -11.49 -8.70
CA ALA A 934 -42.35 -10.65 -8.96
C ALA A 934 -43.32 -10.52 -7.79
N GLN A 935 -43.20 -11.36 -6.75
CA GLN A 935 -44.03 -11.32 -5.55
C GLN A 935 -43.35 -10.58 -4.38
N TRP A 936 -42.08 -10.25 -4.51
CA TRP A 936 -41.27 -9.63 -3.46
C TRP A 936 -41.48 -8.11 -3.38
N GLY A 937 -41.08 -7.54 -2.26
CA GLY A 937 -40.99 -6.11 -2.08
C GLY A 937 -39.55 -5.62 -2.11
N TYR A 938 -39.33 -4.44 -2.63
CA TYR A 938 -37.99 -3.87 -2.83
C TYR A 938 -37.91 -2.48 -2.21
N LEU A 939 -36.77 -2.14 -1.64
CA LEU A 939 -36.41 -0.78 -1.26
C LEU A 939 -34.99 -0.53 -1.81
N ALA A 940 -34.80 0.51 -2.59
CA ALA A 940 -33.49 0.91 -3.11
C ALA A 940 -33.14 2.31 -2.62
N VAL A 941 -31.95 2.48 -2.05
CA VAL A 941 -31.47 3.76 -1.53
C VAL A 941 -30.07 4.09 -2.03
N VAL A 942 -29.81 5.36 -2.21
CA VAL A 942 -28.50 5.92 -2.58
C VAL A 942 -27.90 6.66 -1.39
N LEU A 943 -26.65 6.34 -1.07
CA LEU A 943 -25.89 6.94 0.01
C LEU A 943 -24.51 7.38 -0.51
N SER A 944 -23.80 8.17 0.27
CA SER A 944 -22.41 8.54 -0.06
C SER A 944 -21.42 7.62 0.62
N GLN A 945 -20.51 7.06 -0.15
CA GLN A 945 -19.46 6.16 0.33
C GLN A 945 -18.44 6.89 1.21
N GLU A 946 -17.93 6.19 2.26
CA GLU A 946 -16.92 6.70 3.18
C GLU A 946 -15.87 5.63 3.47
N GLY A 947 -14.60 5.94 3.23
CA GLY A 947 -13.47 5.06 3.51
C GLY A 947 -13.15 4.95 5.01
N PHE A 948 -13.42 6.02 5.77
CA PHE A 948 -13.14 6.13 7.20
C PHE A 948 -14.42 6.49 7.97
N PRO A 949 -15.39 5.56 8.06
CA PRO A 949 -16.67 5.84 8.67
C PRO A 949 -16.56 5.99 10.20
N SER A 950 -17.55 6.64 10.80
CA SER A 950 -17.71 6.69 12.25
C SER A 950 -17.93 5.28 12.82
N THR A 951 -17.54 5.05 14.07
CA THR A 951 -17.70 3.74 14.75
C THR A 951 -19.14 3.26 14.67
N GLY A 952 -19.34 2.02 14.24
CA GLY A 952 -20.66 1.41 14.07
C GLY A 952 -21.42 1.84 12.79
N VAL A 953 -20.79 2.60 11.91
CA VAL A 953 -21.32 2.99 10.60
C VAL A 953 -20.60 2.23 9.51
N TRP A 954 -21.32 1.60 8.59
CA TRP A 954 -20.74 0.79 7.53
C TRP A 954 -20.56 1.60 6.25
N ARG A 955 -19.34 2.13 6.05
CA ARG A 955 -18.88 2.84 4.86
C ARG A 955 -19.86 3.87 4.27
N VAL A 956 -20.57 4.58 5.14
CA VAL A 956 -21.50 5.66 4.77
C VAL A 956 -21.02 6.96 5.39
N ARG A 957 -21.07 8.01 4.60
CA ARG A 957 -20.63 9.36 4.98
C ARG A 957 -21.61 10.02 5.94
N ASP A 958 -21.07 10.68 6.97
CA ASP A 958 -21.89 11.43 7.92
C ASP A 958 -22.49 12.69 7.29
N VAL A 959 -23.65 13.10 7.80
CA VAL A 959 -24.30 14.36 7.49
C VAL A 959 -24.21 15.27 8.71
N ASN A 960 -23.45 16.35 8.58
CA ASN A 960 -23.19 17.31 9.64
C ASN A 960 -24.17 18.50 9.56
N PRO A 961 -24.28 19.35 10.60
CA PRO A 961 -25.07 20.58 10.50
C PRO A 961 -24.58 21.54 9.39
N SER A 962 -23.29 21.55 9.07
CA SER A 962 -22.70 22.33 7.99
C SER A 962 -21.84 21.43 7.09
N ALA A 963 -21.86 21.68 5.80
CA ALA A 963 -21.03 20.96 4.84
C ALA A 963 -19.55 21.21 5.10
N GLY A 964 -18.77 20.13 5.06
CA GLY A 964 -17.33 20.16 5.06
C GLY A 964 -16.74 19.67 3.73
N GLN A 965 -15.42 19.62 3.62
CA GLN A 965 -14.78 19.14 2.40
C GLN A 965 -15.29 17.73 2.03
N TRP A 966 -15.39 16.84 3.02
CA TRP A 966 -15.74 15.43 2.88
C TRP A 966 -17.02 15.04 3.65
N ARG A 967 -17.85 15.96 4.08
CA ARG A 967 -19.06 15.68 4.85
C ARG A 967 -20.22 16.49 4.30
N PHE A 968 -21.39 15.85 4.20
CA PHE A 968 -22.63 16.54 3.88
C PHE A 968 -22.99 17.55 4.96
N GLY A 969 -23.68 18.62 4.57
CA GLY A 969 -24.27 19.61 5.47
C GLY A 969 -25.78 19.47 5.56
N GLY A 970 -26.40 20.29 6.45
CA GLY A 970 -27.87 20.35 6.61
C GLY A 970 -28.46 19.27 7.50
N GLY A 971 -27.59 18.45 8.16
CA GLY A 971 -28.04 17.48 9.15
C GLY A 971 -28.59 18.15 10.41
N PRO A 972 -29.67 17.62 11.00
CA PRO A 972 -30.19 18.10 12.30
C PRO A 972 -29.22 17.72 13.44
N ALA A 973 -29.46 18.31 14.62
CA ALA A 973 -28.60 18.10 15.79
C ALA A 973 -28.89 16.79 16.57
N ASP A 974 -29.82 15.99 16.09
CA ASP A 974 -30.15 14.69 16.67
C ASP A 974 -29.18 13.58 16.25
N THR A 975 -29.29 12.39 16.87
CA THR A 975 -28.44 11.25 16.58
C THR A 975 -29.05 10.27 15.57
N ASN A 976 -30.36 10.36 15.33
CA ASN A 976 -31.13 9.38 14.56
C ASN A 976 -31.58 9.86 13.17
N HIS A 977 -31.07 11.00 12.68
CA HIS A 977 -31.35 11.39 11.29
C HIS A 977 -30.73 10.41 10.30
N THR A 978 -31.41 10.25 9.17
CA THR A 978 -30.93 9.35 8.11
C THR A 978 -29.66 9.85 7.45
N ARG A 979 -28.88 8.93 6.82
CA ARG A 979 -27.79 9.25 5.91
C ARG A 979 -28.14 8.94 4.45
N ILE A 980 -29.40 8.61 4.17
CA ILE A 980 -29.90 8.40 2.81
C ILE A 980 -29.93 9.75 2.11
N ILE A 981 -29.32 9.80 0.93
CA ILE A 981 -29.24 10.99 0.09
C ILE A 981 -30.40 10.97 -0.91
N ASP A 982 -30.69 9.80 -1.45
CA ASP A 982 -31.75 9.60 -2.43
C ASP A 982 -32.43 8.24 -2.27
N LEU A 983 -33.66 8.13 -2.75
CA LEU A 983 -34.55 6.99 -2.57
C LEU A 983 -35.30 6.73 -3.87
N ALA A 984 -35.22 5.53 -4.42
CA ALA A 984 -36.04 5.15 -5.56
C ALA A 984 -37.54 5.17 -5.22
N TRP A 985 -38.19 6.30 -5.46
CA TRP A 985 -39.57 6.52 -5.06
C TRP A 985 -40.34 7.56 -5.91
N ASP A 986 -41.43 7.14 -6.54
CA ASP A 986 -42.29 7.99 -7.35
C ASP A 986 -43.63 8.33 -6.66
N GLY A 987 -43.76 8.00 -5.38
CA GLY A 987 -45.06 7.97 -4.69
C GLY A 987 -45.41 9.17 -3.82
N THR A 988 -46.53 9.02 -3.15
CA THR A 988 -46.95 9.91 -2.10
C THR A 988 -47.04 9.13 -0.79
N PRO A 989 -46.43 9.61 0.33
CA PRO A 989 -45.78 10.93 0.49
C PRO A 989 -44.48 11.06 -0.29
N SER A 990 -43.97 12.27 -0.46
CA SER A 990 -42.69 12.53 -1.14
C SER A 990 -41.48 11.94 -0.38
N GLN A 991 -40.34 11.81 -1.01
CA GLN A 991 -39.10 11.41 -0.37
C GLN A 991 -38.76 12.29 0.84
N GLU A 992 -38.85 13.63 0.66
CA GLU A 992 -38.62 14.60 1.72
C GLU A 992 -39.52 14.34 2.94
N GLU A 993 -40.79 14.04 2.70
CA GLU A 993 -41.75 13.76 3.77
C GLU A 993 -41.46 12.42 4.45
N LEU A 994 -41.05 11.38 3.70
CA LEU A 994 -40.68 10.07 4.22
C LEU A 994 -39.43 10.13 5.12
N LEU A 995 -38.39 10.83 4.65
CA LEU A 995 -37.09 10.88 5.32
C LEU A 995 -37.06 11.87 6.49
N SER A 996 -37.96 12.88 6.51
CA SER A 996 -38.05 13.82 7.63
C SER A 996 -38.99 13.38 8.77
N LYS A 997 -39.79 12.34 8.56
CA LYS A 997 -40.80 11.90 9.54
C LYS A 997 -40.30 10.83 10.47
N TYR A 998 -39.67 11.23 11.57
CA TYR A 998 -39.20 10.34 12.65
C TYR A 998 -39.19 11.11 13.99
N PRO A 999 -39.22 10.40 15.16
CA PRO A 999 -39.10 11.06 16.48
C PRO A 999 -37.64 11.46 16.73
N SER A 1000 -37.32 12.75 16.56
CA SER A 1000 -35.96 13.29 16.77
C SER A 1000 -35.49 13.05 18.20
N THR A 1001 -34.29 12.51 18.39
CA THR A 1001 -33.69 12.23 19.70
C THR A 1001 -32.18 12.42 19.69
N THR A 1002 -31.61 12.68 20.88
CA THR A 1002 -30.15 12.70 21.14
C THR A 1002 -29.69 11.49 21.94
N ALA A 1003 -30.54 10.46 22.05
CA ALA A 1003 -30.18 9.21 22.73
C ALA A 1003 -29.08 8.47 21.96
N ASP A 1004 -28.40 7.57 22.66
CA ASP A 1004 -27.41 6.68 22.03
C ASP A 1004 -28.11 5.81 20.97
N ILE A 1005 -27.61 5.85 19.76
CA ILE A 1005 -28.18 5.16 18.59
C ILE A 1005 -28.29 3.65 18.82
N ALA A 1006 -27.38 3.05 19.60
CA ALA A 1006 -27.43 1.63 19.96
C ALA A 1006 -28.63 1.26 20.84
N SER A 1007 -29.30 2.24 21.46
CA SER A 1007 -30.49 2.03 22.29
C SER A 1007 -31.82 2.19 21.53
N LEU A 1008 -31.76 2.58 20.25
CA LEU A 1008 -32.94 2.91 19.44
C LEU A 1008 -33.47 1.69 18.70
N GLY A 1009 -34.81 1.63 18.58
CA GLY A 1009 -35.51 0.59 17.82
C GLY A 1009 -35.97 1.09 16.44
N PRO A 1010 -36.54 0.19 15.61
CA PRO A 1010 -36.97 0.56 14.25
C PRO A 1010 -37.95 1.75 14.20
N ASP A 1011 -38.79 1.92 15.21
CA ASP A 1011 -39.82 2.99 15.24
C ASP A 1011 -39.23 4.37 15.59
N ASP A 1012 -37.97 4.43 15.99
CA ASP A 1012 -37.26 5.67 16.28
C ASP A 1012 -36.62 6.32 15.02
N PHE A 1013 -36.72 5.66 13.86
CA PHE A 1013 -36.16 6.11 12.61
C PHE A 1013 -37.20 6.40 11.54
N ALA A 1014 -36.84 7.04 10.46
CA ALA A 1014 -37.67 7.24 9.28
C ALA A 1014 -38.20 5.90 8.74
N GLN A 1015 -39.51 5.83 8.47
CA GLN A 1015 -40.24 4.62 8.07
C GLN A 1015 -40.42 4.57 6.56
N LEU A 1016 -39.72 3.66 5.88
CA LEU A 1016 -39.69 3.59 4.42
C LEU A 1016 -40.64 2.50 3.88
N PRO A 1017 -41.42 2.79 2.83
CA PRO A 1017 -42.28 1.82 2.17
C PRO A 1017 -41.47 0.92 1.23
N LEU A 1018 -42.05 -0.21 0.82
CA LEU A 1018 -41.52 -1.08 -0.22
C LEU A 1018 -42.16 -0.77 -1.58
N LEU A 1019 -41.35 -0.80 -2.60
CA LEU A 1019 -41.78 -0.88 -3.98
C LEU A 1019 -42.36 -2.29 -4.26
N ARG A 1020 -43.40 -2.36 -5.04
CA ARG A 1020 -44.09 -3.61 -5.39
C ARG A 1020 -44.22 -3.72 -6.91
N VAL A 1021 -44.09 -4.93 -7.43
CA VAL A 1021 -44.49 -5.22 -8.81
C VAL A 1021 -45.98 -4.98 -8.93
N LYS A 1022 -46.38 -4.11 -9.88
CA LYS A 1022 -47.80 -3.71 -10.11
C LYS A 1022 -48.52 -4.77 -10.97
#